data_fd2503bbd50e5b9a97bc4b6b4be1795f
#
_entry.id   fd2503bbd50e5b9a97bc4b6b4be1795f
#
_cell.length_a   1.000
_cell.length_b   1.000
_cell.length_c   1.000
_cell.angle_alpha   90.00
_cell.angle_beta   90.00
_cell.angle_gamma   90.00
#
_symmetry.space_group_name_H-M   'P 1'
#
loop_
_entity.id
_entity.type
_entity.pdbx_description
1 polymer ?
#
loop_
_entity_poly.entity_id
_entity_poly.type
_entity_poly.pdbx_seq_one_letter_code
_entity_poly.pdbx_strand_id
1 'polypeptide(L)'
;MSFDAGTYVRFKTLNHRISAPKTWGEESSGLYMLSGSEILDLGILTVASSNQSLEIRCRLEGNLSPQNSASEPMNNDFSIPYHVFDSDSIIDDDTEFWFYIPPNYNMSYDPILGSSSYVPNPFSDRKYFLVSGGNTAYQGIPLEAVAKQDSSRALNAKATWVYDTAMYNLVGTGRKWMGELFDFTTTRVYDFSGRTTLSTSSANRPLPGSNIKVQIKAVARSSTSNTKLTVQYGSQSETVAFPAVQTGSVSNYVQEKLLTVDFTADQSTTLTITYDKLGDNAAAMWLDEMIVDWETSEEEVYPNQFMVNHPRGAGNYSHFEVEGSSCLRIFGIENKQISTLIEPAIVTSLGPDQTRQRWYSHEDQPRTYKIGDCDEPLAFIVDEQVNLNDIQTATYSDLNGIESIVITTDSLLDAANDLAELERASGVTSEVVSLDYIYDVMNTGNPDIGAIRKFLVKAYADYNSLKYLTLFGDASYDYKGILPGAKSNLVPTYHTNASFSLITSYITDDFYGYLDSGESVNWFLDDLDIGIGRIPVRTVSEAEEAVAKIANYMQGADRFGPWRARGIFVVDDADEPWEKEFAVYQDRLAKTLDTTRAELNQIKIYSDAYLQDTKPGSQRYPEAREALIDEVEQGALAVSFVGHGGEVGWTTERILQLEDINGWNNTSKQPVVTTITCEFTRFDDPLRISAGEQLFLNPSGGAIGLFSTTRSVFATNSTYALNALLNEEMMQLDNPRLGDVLRETKNNNNSGDKIKFSLIGDAALPLARPKHQMIFDTLNGMAWSDFQDTLKALSWVQIQGSVRDVQSGALLNNFNGKAWVTVFDKPQMQQTKVNDQSGTPFNFTTQNNTVFKGQASVVNGKYTVAFRVPLDINLSYGPPKISAYATDFETDAWGASNEQLMGGIFDGLITDTEGPEVQLFMNDTTFSTGNTVESDAIGLGLLSDESGIN
;
A
#
# COMPACT_ATOMS: atom_id res chain seq x y z
N MET A 1 6.39 29.24 -2.58
CA MET A 1 7.83 29.40 -2.84
C MET A 1 8.06 29.20 -4.31
N SER A 2 8.65 30.19 -4.99
CA SER A 2 9.13 29.99 -6.33
C SER A 2 10.39 29.13 -6.24
N PHE A 3 10.29 27.89 -6.68
CA PHE A 3 11.48 27.16 -7.04
C PHE A 3 12.02 27.82 -8.30
N ASP A 4 13.29 28.21 -8.29
CA ASP A 4 13.90 28.79 -9.46
C ASP A 4 13.88 27.78 -10.61
N ALA A 5 13.39 28.26 -11.72
CA ALA A 5 13.16 27.44 -12.91
C ALA A 5 14.52 27.09 -13.57
N GLY A 6 14.96 25.83 -13.43
CA GLY A 6 16.19 25.32 -14.03
C GLY A 6 16.11 23.83 -14.36
N THR A 7 16.85 23.41 -15.36
CA THR A 7 17.07 22.01 -15.62
C THR A 7 18.03 21.46 -14.58
N TYR A 8 17.61 20.42 -13.87
CA TYR A 8 18.45 19.70 -12.92
C TYR A 8 18.91 18.38 -13.52
N VAL A 9 20.09 17.94 -13.16
CA VAL A 9 20.57 16.58 -13.42
C VAL A 9 20.48 15.81 -12.11
N ARG A 10 19.75 14.71 -12.11
CA ARG A 10 19.65 13.78 -10.98
C ARG A 10 20.85 12.85 -10.99
N PHE A 11 21.55 12.80 -9.90
CA PHE A 11 22.65 11.90 -9.65
C PHE A 11 22.28 10.93 -8.55
N LYS A 12 22.85 9.74 -8.61
CA LYS A 12 22.76 8.74 -7.53
C LYS A 12 24.13 8.20 -7.20
N THR A 13 24.32 7.92 -5.93
CA THR A 13 25.53 7.24 -5.46
C THR A 13 25.57 5.80 -5.96
N LEU A 14 26.76 5.22 -6.07
CA LEU A 14 26.89 3.82 -6.43
C LEU A 14 26.15 2.94 -5.40
N ASN A 15 25.47 1.92 -5.90
CA ASN A 15 24.82 0.93 -5.05
C ASN A 15 25.84 -0.12 -4.64
N HIS A 16 26.29 -0.08 -3.42
CA HIS A 16 27.02 -1.20 -2.82
C HIS A 16 26.01 -2.20 -2.23
N ARG A 17 25.28 -2.93 -3.09
CA ARG A 17 24.64 -4.18 -2.67
C ARG A 17 25.72 -5.14 -2.25
N ILE A 18 25.87 -5.27 -0.96
CA ILE A 18 27.01 -5.98 -0.39
C ILE A 18 26.61 -7.42 -0.16
N SER A 19 27.32 -8.31 -0.86
CA SER A 19 27.65 -9.65 -0.39
C SER A 19 28.83 -9.65 0.62
N ALA A 20 29.28 -8.47 1.05
CA ALA A 20 30.39 -8.26 1.97
C ALA A 20 30.06 -7.16 3.01
N PRO A 21 30.65 -7.21 4.20
CA PRO A 21 30.41 -6.24 5.26
C PRO A 21 30.67 -4.81 4.80
N LYS A 22 29.75 -3.89 5.15
CA LYS A 22 29.94 -2.45 4.92
C LYS A 22 31.10 -2.00 5.78
N THR A 23 32.17 -1.56 5.15
CA THR A 23 33.28 -0.90 5.84
C THR A 23 33.11 0.60 5.70
N TRP A 24 33.42 1.34 6.75
CA TRP A 24 33.55 2.79 6.70
C TRP A 24 34.57 3.14 5.60
N GLY A 25 34.14 3.82 4.55
CA GLY A 25 34.97 4.22 3.42
C GLY A 25 34.50 3.81 2.04
N GLU A 26 33.61 2.81 1.93
CA GLU A 26 33.06 2.37 0.65
C GLU A 26 31.60 2.82 0.43
N GLU A 27 31.18 3.87 1.13
CA GLU A 27 29.78 4.20 1.25
C GLU A 27 29.33 5.32 0.32
N SER A 28 28.02 5.34 0.12
CA SER A 28 27.26 6.37 -0.58
C SER A 28 27.40 7.80 0.00
N SER A 29 28.22 7.98 1.00
CA SER A 29 28.45 9.27 1.65
C SER A 29 29.90 9.67 1.61
N GLY A 30 30.21 10.92 1.28
CA GLY A 30 31.55 11.41 1.28
C GLY A 30 31.74 12.67 0.48
N LEU A 31 32.98 12.98 0.16
CA LEU A 31 33.35 14.07 -0.71
C LEU A 31 33.30 13.62 -2.15
N TYR A 32 32.45 14.29 -2.92
CA TYR A 32 32.30 14.11 -4.34
C TYR A 32 32.92 15.28 -5.09
N MET A 33 33.41 15.01 -6.28
CA MET A 33 33.95 16.01 -7.19
C MET A 33 33.25 15.88 -8.55
N LEU A 34 32.85 17.00 -9.10
CA LEU A 34 32.43 17.15 -10.50
C LEU A 34 33.49 18.01 -11.19
N SER A 35 34.01 17.56 -12.33
CA SER A 35 34.88 18.39 -13.14
C SER A 35 34.07 19.43 -13.94
N GLY A 36 34.70 20.54 -14.31
CA GLY A 36 34.05 21.53 -15.12
C GLY A 36 33.64 21.02 -16.50
N SER A 37 34.42 20.12 -17.10
CA SER A 37 34.04 19.47 -18.37
C SER A 37 32.79 18.59 -18.21
N GLU A 38 32.68 17.78 -17.16
CA GLU A 38 31.45 16.99 -16.92
C GLU A 38 30.20 17.89 -16.77
N ILE A 39 30.34 19.01 -16.07
CA ILE A 39 29.22 19.96 -15.86
C ILE A 39 28.78 20.61 -17.19
N LEU A 40 29.73 20.92 -18.09
CA LEU A 40 29.43 21.46 -19.41
C LEU A 40 28.85 20.40 -20.35
N ASP A 41 29.38 19.19 -20.34
CA ASP A 41 28.91 18.07 -21.17
C ASP A 41 27.49 17.64 -20.79
N LEU A 42 27.14 17.69 -19.51
CA LEU A 42 25.79 17.43 -19.00
C LEU A 42 24.81 18.58 -19.22
N GLY A 43 25.29 19.72 -19.73
CA GLY A 43 24.47 20.93 -19.96
C GLY A 43 24.01 21.63 -18.68
N ILE A 44 24.61 21.32 -17.54
CA ILE A 44 24.30 21.96 -16.25
C ILE A 44 24.67 23.44 -16.28
N LEU A 45 25.82 23.76 -16.86
CA LEU A 45 26.23 25.14 -17.24
C LEU A 45 26.38 25.22 -18.75
N THR A 46 25.99 26.36 -19.31
CA THR A 46 25.99 26.56 -20.78
C THR A 46 27.14 27.40 -21.30
N VAL A 47 27.91 28.03 -20.41
CA VAL A 47 29.02 28.93 -20.75
C VAL A 47 30.18 28.66 -19.81
N ALA A 48 31.37 28.49 -20.34
CA ALA A 48 32.62 28.41 -19.58
C ALA A 48 33.00 29.77 -18.97
N SER A 49 32.33 30.22 -17.93
CA SER A 49 32.58 31.50 -17.25
C SER A 49 32.55 31.32 -15.73
N SER A 50 33.58 31.77 -15.06
CA SER A 50 33.75 31.70 -13.60
C SER A 50 32.66 32.40 -12.78
N ASN A 51 31.81 33.17 -13.40
CA ASN A 51 30.71 33.88 -12.70
C ASN A 51 29.46 33.01 -12.57
N GLN A 52 29.46 31.78 -13.09
CA GLN A 52 28.35 30.84 -12.94
C GLN A 52 28.52 30.05 -11.65
N SER A 53 27.41 29.85 -10.97
CA SER A 53 27.34 29.03 -9.77
C SER A 53 26.56 27.76 -10.04
N LEU A 54 26.77 26.75 -9.20
CA LEU A 54 25.92 25.57 -9.13
C LEU A 54 24.89 25.73 -8.02
N GLU A 55 23.78 25.07 -8.16
CA GLU A 55 22.89 24.74 -7.08
C GLU A 55 22.90 23.22 -6.89
N ILE A 56 23.38 22.77 -5.74
CA ILE A 56 23.41 21.35 -5.38
C ILE A 56 22.39 21.13 -4.28
N ARG A 57 21.42 20.25 -4.53
CA ARG A 57 20.36 19.92 -3.57
C ARG A 57 20.48 18.48 -3.13
N CYS A 58 20.55 18.28 -1.83
CA CYS A 58 20.61 16.97 -1.22
C CYS A 58 19.97 17.00 0.16
N ARG A 59 19.18 15.97 0.47
CA ARG A 59 18.65 15.81 1.83
C ARG A 59 19.75 15.42 2.81
N LEU A 60 19.81 16.11 3.96
CA LEU A 60 20.84 15.85 4.97
C LEU A 60 20.56 14.61 5.84
N GLU A 61 19.31 14.19 5.95
CA GLU A 61 18.91 13.04 6.75
C GLU A 61 18.61 11.80 5.89
N GLY A 62 18.67 10.61 6.51
CA GLY A 62 18.40 9.35 5.83
C GLY A 62 16.94 9.16 5.44
N ASN A 63 16.00 9.47 6.35
CA ASN A 63 14.57 9.25 6.19
C ASN A 63 13.75 10.47 6.54
N LEU A 64 12.57 10.60 5.92
CA LEU A 64 11.54 11.55 6.36
C LEU A 64 10.88 11.04 7.65
N SER A 65 10.47 11.97 8.51
CA SER A 65 9.67 11.62 9.68
C SER A 65 8.34 11.00 9.22
N PRO A 66 7.91 9.90 9.82
CA PRO A 66 6.58 9.36 9.56
C PRO A 66 5.47 10.17 10.23
N GLN A 67 5.80 11.17 11.04
CA GLN A 67 4.85 12.01 11.76
C GLN A 67 4.62 13.33 11.02
N ASN A 68 3.37 13.77 11.00
CA ASN A 68 2.99 15.09 10.50
C ASN A 68 3.21 16.10 11.62
N SER A 69 4.40 16.66 11.70
CA SER A 69 4.74 17.67 12.70
C SER A 69 4.57 19.08 12.12
N ALA A 70 3.77 19.91 12.79
CA ALA A 70 3.67 21.34 12.45
C ALA A 70 5.00 22.10 12.58
N SER A 71 5.98 21.52 13.29
CA SER A 71 7.32 22.10 13.48
C SER A 71 8.35 21.61 12.45
N GLU A 72 8.05 20.59 11.63
CA GLU A 72 8.91 20.24 10.51
C GLU A 72 8.69 21.25 9.39
N PRO A 73 9.72 22.05 9.02
CA PRO A 73 9.58 22.93 7.89
C PRO A 73 9.31 22.08 6.64
N MET A 74 8.20 22.38 5.96
CA MET A 74 7.88 21.80 4.64
C MET A 74 8.99 22.08 3.61
N ASN A 75 9.84 23.04 3.90
CA ASN A 75 11.00 23.46 3.16
C ASN A 75 12.25 23.25 4.01
N ASN A 76 12.79 22.05 4.00
CA ASN A 76 14.20 21.93 4.25
C ASN A 76 14.88 22.58 3.05
N ASP A 77 15.67 23.61 3.30
CA ASP A 77 16.61 24.11 2.32
C ASP A 77 17.58 22.97 2.03
N PHE A 78 17.34 22.26 0.93
CA PHE A 78 18.16 21.13 0.51
C PHE A 78 19.46 21.54 -0.15
N SER A 79 19.69 22.84 -0.29
CA SER A 79 20.91 23.39 -0.86
C SER A 79 22.11 23.06 0.03
N ILE A 80 23.10 22.42 -0.54
CA ILE A 80 24.37 22.11 0.15
C ILE A 80 25.50 22.97 -0.40
N PRO A 81 26.42 23.43 0.49
CA PRO A 81 27.57 24.21 0.08
C PRO A 81 28.56 23.33 -0.70
N TYR A 82 29.30 23.97 -1.59
CA TYR A 82 30.40 23.36 -2.35
C TYR A 82 31.59 24.31 -2.39
N HIS A 83 32.76 23.80 -2.80
CA HIS A 83 33.97 24.60 -3.02
C HIS A 83 34.48 24.37 -4.43
N VAL A 84 35.00 25.43 -5.05
CA VAL A 84 35.58 25.39 -6.40
C VAL A 84 37.07 25.61 -6.32
N PHE A 85 37.81 24.69 -6.88
CA PHE A 85 39.21 24.90 -7.23
C PHE A 85 39.27 25.15 -8.73
N ASP A 86 39.91 26.24 -9.12
CA ASP A 86 40.03 26.70 -10.51
C ASP A 86 41.31 27.53 -10.64
N SER A 87 42.11 27.30 -11.66
CA SER A 87 43.40 27.94 -11.86
C SER A 87 43.34 29.22 -12.66
N ASP A 88 42.36 29.39 -13.55
CA ASP A 88 42.32 30.50 -14.54
C ASP A 88 40.98 31.23 -14.72
N SER A 89 39.97 30.82 -13.96
CA SER A 89 38.61 31.39 -14.03
C SER A 89 37.82 30.99 -15.30
N ILE A 90 38.20 29.93 -15.96
CA ILE A 90 37.47 29.28 -17.05
C ILE A 90 37.04 27.89 -16.58
N ILE A 91 35.76 27.58 -16.70
CA ILE A 91 35.25 26.25 -16.34
C ILE A 91 35.66 25.25 -17.42
N ASP A 92 36.58 24.34 -17.10
CA ASP A 92 37.12 23.33 -17.98
C ASP A 92 37.61 22.09 -17.17
N ASP A 93 38.54 21.27 -17.74
CA ASP A 93 39.01 20.04 -17.13
C ASP A 93 39.77 20.23 -15.81
N ASP A 94 40.37 21.42 -15.57
CA ASP A 94 41.09 21.70 -14.34
C ASP A 94 40.22 22.36 -13.25
N THR A 95 38.95 22.60 -13.53
CA THR A 95 37.98 23.10 -12.59
C THR A 95 37.39 21.93 -11.78
N GLU A 96 37.52 21.96 -10.46
CA GLU A 96 36.98 20.96 -9.54
C GLU A 96 35.88 21.57 -8.66
N PHE A 97 34.67 20.96 -8.69
CA PHE A 97 33.55 21.32 -7.80
C PHE A 97 33.44 20.27 -6.69
N TRP A 98 33.83 20.59 -5.48
CA TRP A 98 33.83 19.70 -4.34
C TRP A 98 32.66 19.94 -3.42
N PHE A 99 31.93 18.86 -3.07
CA PHE A 99 30.79 18.91 -2.15
C PHE A 99 30.69 17.60 -1.36
N TYR A 100 29.96 17.66 -0.25
CA TYR A 100 29.76 16.52 0.62
C TYR A 100 28.34 16.01 0.52
N ILE A 101 28.18 14.74 0.19
CA ILE A 101 26.88 14.05 0.23
C ILE A 101 26.80 13.25 1.52
N PRO A 102 25.83 13.54 2.40
CA PRO A 102 25.64 12.78 3.64
C PRO A 102 25.11 11.36 3.35
N PRO A 103 25.32 10.43 4.31
CA PRO A 103 24.87 9.06 4.12
C PRO A 103 23.35 8.94 3.98
N ASN A 104 22.92 7.84 3.35
CA ASN A 104 21.51 7.48 3.21
C ASN A 104 20.94 6.79 4.47
N TYR A 105 21.58 6.87 5.57
CA TYR A 105 21.17 6.34 6.88
C TYR A 105 21.42 7.38 7.96
N ASN A 106 20.81 7.23 9.12
CA ASN A 106 21.09 8.07 10.26
C ASN A 106 22.09 7.38 11.19
N MET A 107 23.13 8.09 11.54
CA MET A 107 24.13 7.64 12.49
C MET A 107 24.44 8.76 13.47
N SER A 108 24.52 8.43 14.75
CA SER A 108 24.92 9.35 15.80
C SER A 108 25.85 8.66 16.80
N TYR A 109 26.72 9.43 17.41
CA TYR A 109 27.59 8.97 18.48
C TYR A 109 27.21 9.65 19.79
N ASP A 110 26.98 8.86 20.83
CA ASP A 110 26.73 9.36 22.18
C ASP A 110 28.08 9.37 22.97
N PRO A 111 28.61 10.56 23.26
CA PRO A 111 29.90 10.64 23.97
C PRO A 111 29.81 10.21 25.44
N ILE A 112 28.61 10.18 26.04
CA ILE A 112 28.40 9.74 27.41
C ILE A 112 28.44 8.23 27.52
N LEU A 113 27.72 7.57 26.60
CA LEU A 113 27.66 6.10 26.51
C LEU A 113 28.88 5.52 25.80
N GLY A 114 29.62 6.35 25.07
CA GLY A 114 30.75 5.92 24.27
C GLY A 114 30.39 4.96 23.16
N SER A 115 29.21 5.13 22.57
CA SER A 115 28.65 4.21 21.58
C SER A 115 27.97 4.94 20.42
N SER A 116 28.06 4.34 19.26
CA SER A 116 27.31 4.78 18.07
C SER A 116 25.91 4.15 18.03
N SER A 117 24.97 4.84 17.37
CA SER A 117 23.66 4.31 16.99
C SER A 117 23.51 4.40 15.48
N TYR A 118 22.82 3.44 14.90
CA TYR A 118 22.60 3.32 13.48
C TYR A 118 21.13 3.07 13.17
N VAL A 119 20.61 3.74 12.15
CA VAL A 119 19.24 3.56 11.65
C VAL A 119 19.30 3.50 10.12
N PRO A 120 19.10 2.31 9.52
CA PRO A 120 19.14 2.15 8.07
C PRO A 120 17.99 2.87 7.40
N ASN A 121 18.17 3.25 6.12
CA ASN A 121 17.08 3.67 5.27
C ASN A 121 16.33 2.41 4.77
N PRO A 122 15.03 2.26 5.06
CA PRO A 122 14.27 1.09 4.62
C PRO A 122 13.91 1.13 3.13
N PHE A 123 13.96 2.29 2.47
CA PHE A 123 13.42 2.50 1.13
C PHE A 123 14.48 2.41 0.02
N SER A 124 15.72 2.79 0.31
CA SER A 124 16.80 2.81 -0.68
C SER A 124 18.15 2.57 -0.06
N ASP A 125 19.05 1.87 -0.78
CA ASP A 125 20.48 1.77 -0.45
C ASP A 125 21.31 2.87 -1.13
N ARG A 126 20.67 3.74 -1.92
CA ARG A 126 21.30 4.83 -2.66
C ARG A 126 20.88 6.17 -2.10
N LYS A 127 21.75 7.17 -2.21
CA LYS A 127 21.48 8.58 -1.97
C LYS A 127 21.34 9.28 -3.31
N TYR A 128 20.31 10.06 -3.48
CA TYR A 128 20.08 10.89 -4.66
C TYR A 128 20.35 12.35 -4.32
N PHE A 129 20.82 13.10 -5.33
CA PHE A 129 21.02 14.53 -5.23
C PHE A 129 20.81 15.17 -6.61
N LEU A 130 20.46 16.45 -6.62
CA LEU A 130 20.14 17.22 -7.82
C LEU A 130 21.19 18.33 -8.00
N VAL A 131 21.64 18.52 -9.25
CA VAL A 131 22.59 19.58 -9.60
C VAL A 131 22.03 20.38 -10.76
N SER A 132 22.05 21.71 -10.62
CA SER A 132 21.68 22.64 -11.69
C SER A 132 22.59 23.86 -11.74
N GLY A 133 22.49 24.66 -12.79
CA GLY A 133 23.08 26.00 -12.81
C GLY A 133 22.39 26.92 -11.81
N GLY A 134 23.16 27.57 -10.96
CA GLY A 134 22.64 28.47 -9.93
C GLY A 134 22.41 29.90 -10.47
N ASN A 135 21.43 30.57 -9.85
CA ASN A 135 21.12 31.99 -10.19
C ASN A 135 21.83 32.99 -9.29
N THR A 136 22.53 32.53 -8.27
CA THR A 136 23.27 33.38 -7.32
C THR A 136 24.77 33.30 -7.58
N ALA A 137 25.51 34.38 -7.33
CA ALA A 137 26.95 34.30 -7.41
C ALA A 137 27.53 33.31 -6.39
N TYR A 138 28.51 32.53 -6.80
CA TYR A 138 29.21 31.56 -5.93
C TYR A 138 29.73 32.28 -4.67
N GLN A 139 29.38 31.75 -3.52
CA GLN A 139 29.94 32.15 -2.22
C GLN A 139 30.79 30.99 -1.71
N GLY A 140 32.12 31.10 -1.82
CA GLY A 140 33.06 30.12 -1.36
C GLY A 140 32.89 29.81 0.14
N ILE A 141 33.17 28.58 0.53
CA ILE A 141 33.28 28.23 1.94
C ILE A 141 34.49 28.91 2.58
N PRO A 142 34.44 29.26 3.89
CA PRO A 142 35.56 29.88 4.57
C PRO A 142 36.81 29.05 4.54
N LEU A 143 37.96 29.69 4.30
CA LEU A 143 39.27 29.05 4.46
C LEU A 143 39.70 29.11 5.92
N GLU A 144 40.03 27.99 6.52
CA GLU A 144 40.59 27.89 7.86
C GLU A 144 42.10 27.53 7.79
N ALA A 145 42.96 28.47 8.15
CA ALA A 145 44.40 28.30 8.23
C ALA A 145 44.86 28.52 9.66
N VAL A 146 45.18 27.47 10.40
CA VAL A 146 45.75 27.55 11.73
C VAL A 146 47.25 27.39 11.62
N ALA A 147 47.99 28.46 11.94
CA ALA A 147 49.45 28.42 11.93
C ALA A 147 49.97 27.37 12.91
N LYS A 148 51.18 26.87 12.64
CA LYS A 148 51.86 25.87 13.51
C LYS A 148 51.81 26.33 14.98
N GLN A 149 51.23 25.44 15.82
CA GLN A 149 51.08 25.67 17.26
C GLN A 149 51.90 24.63 18.03
N ASP A 150 52.18 24.95 19.31
CA ASP A 150 52.67 23.96 20.27
C ASP A 150 51.52 23.05 20.63
N SER A 151 51.50 21.86 20.10
CA SER A 151 50.33 20.95 20.07
C SER A 151 50.77 19.52 20.35
N SER A 152 49.92 18.77 21.03
CA SER A 152 50.03 17.31 21.03
C SER A 152 49.49 16.75 19.73
N ARG A 153 50.14 15.70 19.20
CA ARG A 153 49.50 14.92 18.12
C ARG A 153 48.16 14.41 18.64
N ALA A 154 47.10 14.53 17.86
CA ALA A 154 45.88 13.86 18.19
C ALA A 154 46.16 12.36 18.19
N LEU A 155 46.14 11.74 19.37
CA LEU A 155 46.66 10.37 19.52
C LEU A 155 45.61 9.28 19.30
N ASN A 156 44.32 9.64 19.34
CA ASN A 156 43.21 8.69 19.30
C ASN A 156 42.14 9.19 18.38
N ALA A 157 42.03 8.61 17.21
CA ALA A 157 40.78 8.70 16.40
C ALA A 157 39.81 7.65 16.92
N LYS A 158 38.51 7.96 16.85
CA LYS A 158 37.48 6.94 17.03
C LYS A 158 37.10 6.39 15.68
N ALA A 159 37.01 5.08 15.63
CA ALA A 159 36.49 4.36 14.48
C ALA A 159 35.18 3.63 14.88
N THR A 160 34.27 3.56 13.97
CA THR A 160 33.04 2.77 14.08
C THR A 160 32.91 1.90 12.85
N TRP A 161 32.54 0.66 13.05
CA TRP A 161 32.22 -0.26 11.97
C TRP A 161 30.78 -0.75 12.17
N VAL A 162 30.00 -0.70 11.11
CA VAL A 162 28.63 -1.17 11.09
C VAL A 162 28.53 -2.33 10.12
N TYR A 163 27.92 -3.40 10.59
CA TYR A 163 27.59 -4.55 9.80
C TYR A 163 26.06 -4.70 9.82
N ASP A 164 25.43 -4.49 8.67
CA ASP A 164 24.00 -4.61 8.45
C ASP A 164 23.79 -5.19 7.06
N THR A 165 23.27 -6.41 7.00
CA THR A 165 22.96 -7.11 5.76
C THR A 165 21.49 -7.48 5.77
N ALA A 166 20.78 -7.13 4.71
CA ALA A 166 19.35 -7.41 4.55
C ALA A 166 19.18 -8.61 3.60
N MET A 167 18.86 -9.78 4.14
CA MET A 167 18.73 -11.04 3.38
C MET A 167 17.37 -11.72 3.58
N TYR A 168 16.84 -11.68 4.79
CA TYR A 168 15.66 -12.43 5.18
C TYR A 168 14.61 -11.53 5.83
N ASN A 169 13.42 -11.44 5.23
CA ASN A 169 12.23 -11.00 5.94
C ASN A 169 11.51 -12.26 6.47
N LEU A 170 11.52 -12.46 7.79
CA LEU A 170 11.23 -13.77 8.39
C LEU A 170 9.78 -14.24 8.27
N VAL A 171 8.83 -13.31 8.18
CA VAL A 171 7.40 -13.62 8.09
C VAL A 171 6.72 -12.94 6.91
N GLY A 172 7.52 -12.37 5.98
CA GLY A 172 7.02 -11.72 4.78
C GLY A 172 6.20 -10.46 5.08
N THR A 173 6.63 -9.65 6.04
CA THR A 173 5.93 -8.40 6.41
C THR A 173 6.81 -7.48 7.24
N GLY A 174 6.43 -6.19 7.27
CA GLY A 174 7.15 -5.17 8.06
C GLY A 174 8.46 -4.73 7.41
N ARG A 175 9.18 -3.87 8.13
CA ARG A 175 10.37 -3.18 7.59
C ARG A 175 11.69 -3.84 7.98
N LYS A 176 11.69 -4.81 8.90
CA LYS A 176 12.93 -5.42 9.40
C LYS A 176 13.36 -6.57 8.52
N TRP A 177 14.59 -6.49 8.07
CA TRP A 177 15.29 -7.52 7.31
C TRP A 177 16.46 -8.01 8.12
N MET A 178 16.61 -9.33 8.21
CA MET A 178 17.70 -9.96 8.96
C MET A 178 18.84 -10.33 8.02
N GLY A 179 20.04 -10.32 8.54
CA GLY A 179 21.25 -10.77 7.85
C GLY A 179 21.46 -12.28 7.94
N GLU A 180 22.69 -12.70 8.21
CA GLU A 180 23.10 -14.09 8.12
C GLU A 180 22.36 -15.02 9.06
N LEU A 181 21.99 -16.16 8.51
CA LEU A 181 21.42 -17.28 9.26
C LEU A 181 22.51 -18.11 9.93
N PHE A 182 22.34 -18.36 11.23
CA PHE A 182 23.10 -19.28 12.05
C PHE A 182 22.25 -20.52 12.31
N ASP A 183 22.38 -21.51 11.45
CA ASP A 183 21.68 -22.80 11.57
C ASP A 183 22.68 -23.97 11.44
N PHE A 184 23.07 -24.35 10.24
CA PHE A 184 24.14 -25.35 10.03
C PHE A 184 25.52 -24.78 10.34
N THR A 185 25.77 -23.52 9.97
CA THR A 185 26.98 -22.78 10.39
C THR A 185 26.66 -21.99 11.64
N THR A 186 27.11 -22.49 12.78
CA THR A 186 26.82 -21.90 14.11
C THR A 186 27.90 -20.94 14.59
N THR A 187 29.05 -20.85 13.91
CA THR A 187 30.15 -19.95 14.25
C THR A 187 30.61 -19.18 13.02
N ARG A 188 30.77 -17.87 13.15
CA ARG A 188 31.25 -16.97 12.11
C ARG A 188 32.27 -16.00 12.70
N VAL A 189 33.24 -15.59 11.84
CA VAL A 189 34.27 -14.61 12.19
C VAL A 189 34.05 -13.36 11.34
N TYR A 190 34.04 -12.21 11.98
CA TYR A 190 33.87 -10.91 11.36
C TYR A 190 35.13 -10.06 11.56
N ASP A 191 35.68 -9.53 10.48
CA ASP A 191 36.83 -8.61 10.51
C ASP A 191 36.30 -7.18 10.36
N PHE A 192 36.45 -6.37 11.40
CA PHE A 192 36.06 -4.97 11.42
C PHE A 192 37.20 -4.01 11.07
N SER A 193 38.33 -4.50 10.56
CA SER A 193 39.48 -3.65 10.16
C SER A 193 39.13 -2.67 9.04
N GLY A 194 38.08 -2.91 8.29
CA GLY A 194 37.69 -2.08 7.14
C GLY A 194 38.65 -2.22 5.93
N ARG A 195 39.37 -3.32 5.82
CA ARG A 195 40.33 -3.50 4.73
C ARG A 195 39.63 -3.74 3.40
N THR A 196 39.86 -2.87 2.43
CA THR A 196 39.77 -3.23 1.02
C THR A 196 40.96 -4.13 0.65
N THR A 197 40.80 -4.96 -0.36
CA THR A 197 41.83 -5.92 -0.83
C THR A 197 43.13 -5.27 -1.31
N LEU A 198 43.24 -3.95 -1.29
CA LEU A 198 44.35 -3.16 -1.83
C LEU A 198 45.29 -2.57 -0.74
N SER A 199 44.91 -2.62 0.54
CA SER A 199 45.71 -2.01 1.61
C SER A 199 46.47 -3.06 2.46
N THR A 200 47.80 -2.99 2.50
CA THR A 200 48.67 -3.83 3.34
C THR A 200 49.00 -3.19 4.69
N SER A 201 48.42 -2.02 5.01
CA SER A 201 48.84 -1.21 6.16
C SER A 201 48.17 -1.61 7.48
N SER A 202 48.77 -1.19 8.59
CA SER A 202 48.37 -1.46 9.97
C SER A 202 47.26 -0.53 10.46
N ALA A 203 46.75 0.32 9.62
CA ALA A 203 45.70 1.30 9.90
C ALA A 203 44.38 0.65 10.40
N ASN A 204 43.65 1.37 11.22
CA ASN A 204 42.36 0.97 11.81
C ASN A 204 42.41 -0.18 12.84
N ARG A 205 43.60 -0.52 13.38
CA ARG A 205 43.66 -1.47 14.51
C ARG A 205 43.24 -0.80 15.81
N PRO A 206 42.56 -1.51 16.69
CA PRO A 206 42.27 -1.03 18.03
C PRO A 206 43.55 -0.69 18.78
N LEU A 207 43.54 0.44 19.50
CA LEU A 207 44.69 0.84 20.35
C LEU A 207 44.78 -0.11 21.54
N PRO A 208 45.93 -0.77 21.76
CA PRO A 208 46.07 -1.74 22.84
C PRO A 208 45.74 -1.15 24.21
N GLY A 209 44.91 -1.84 24.97
CA GLY A 209 44.45 -1.41 26.28
C GLY A 209 43.28 -0.40 26.26
N SER A 210 42.85 0.10 25.10
CA SER A 210 41.64 0.92 24.97
C SER A 210 40.38 0.07 25.04
N ASN A 211 39.23 0.72 25.09
CA ASN A 211 37.93 0.06 25.07
C ASN A 211 37.46 -0.21 23.64
N ILE A 212 36.96 -1.42 23.41
CA ILE A 212 36.17 -1.78 22.22
C ILE A 212 34.75 -2.02 22.68
N LYS A 213 33.79 -1.22 22.19
CA LYS A 213 32.38 -1.41 22.47
C LYS A 213 31.73 -2.13 21.30
N VAL A 214 31.10 -3.26 21.58
CA VAL A 214 30.38 -4.08 20.57
C VAL A 214 28.89 -4.10 20.90
N GLN A 215 28.08 -3.73 19.94
CA GLN A 215 26.63 -3.84 20.02
C GLN A 215 26.16 -4.83 18.95
N ILE A 216 25.41 -5.85 19.34
CA ILE A 216 24.87 -6.85 18.43
C ILE A 216 23.38 -6.97 18.63
N LYS A 217 22.63 -6.74 17.59
CA LYS A 217 21.21 -7.02 17.51
C LYS A 217 21.02 -8.31 16.74
N ALA A 218 20.34 -9.26 17.35
CA ALA A 218 20.07 -10.55 16.74
C ALA A 218 18.69 -11.09 17.16
N VAL A 219 18.14 -11.96 16.35
CA VAL A 219 16.88 -12.66 16.62
C VAL A 219 17.10 -14.15 16.59
N ALA A 220 16.43 -14.89 17.49
CA ALA A 220 16.53 -16.34 17.55
C ALA A 220 15.15 -17.00 17.69
N ARG A 221 15.03 -18.16 17.08
CA ARG A 221 13.86 -19.05 17.19
C ARG A 221 14.29 -20.41 17.76
N SER A 222 13.70 -20.78 18.86
CA SER A 222 13.72 -22.12 19.43
C SER A 222 12.38 -22.37 20.10
N SER A 223 11.79 -23.54 19.92
CA SER A 223 10.48 -23.88 20.50
C SER A 223 10.59 -24.74 21.75
N THR A 224 11.74 -25.32 22.02
CA THR A 224 11.90 -26.34 23.07
C THR A 224 12.84 -25.94 24.21
N SER A 225 13.82 -25.10 23.93
CA SER A 225 14.84 -24.72 24.91
C SER A 225 15.34 -23.28 24.73
N ASN A 226 15.93 -22.72 25.77
CA ASN A 226 16.68 -21.47 25.61
C ASN A 226 17.93 -21.74 24.78
N THR A 227 18.36 -20.74 24.00
CA THR A 227 19.58 -20.79 23.19
C THR A 227 20.53 -19.67 23.59
N LYS A 228 21.75 -19.64 23.06
CA LYS A 228 22.77 -18.65 23.45
C LYS A 228 23.51 -18.10 22.26
N LEU A 229 23.78 -16.78 22.31
CA LEU A 229 24.75 -16.08 21.47
C LEU A 229 25.99 -15.78 22.31
N THR A 230 27.15 -16.17 21.84
CA THR A 230 28.45 -15.83 22.42
C THR A 230 29.24 -14.96 21.45
N VAL A 231 29.75 -13.84 21.94
CA VAL A 231 30.63 -12.93 21.22
C VAL A 231 32.01 -13.06 21.85
N GLN A 232 33.03 -13.31 21.06
CA GLN A 232 34.39 -13.47 21.48
C GLN A 232 35.31 -12.48 20.75
N TYR A 233 36.17 -11.80 21.52
CA TYR A 233 37.26 -10.94 21.06
C TYR A 233 38.57 -11.39 21.72
N GLY A 234 39.51 -11.94 20.95
CA GLY A 234 40.69 -12.54 21.50
C GLY A 234 40.39 -13.65 22.51
N SER A 235 40.86 -13.50 23.76
CA SER A 235 40.54 -14.41 24.84
C SER A 235 39.32 -14.04 25.70
N GLN A 236 38.71 -12.88 25.42
CA GLN A 236 37.55 -12.37 26.16
C GLN A 236 36.25 -12.82 25.46
N SER A 237 35.21 -13.12 26.23
CA SER A 237 33.92 -13.49 25.66
C SER A 237 32.74 -13.09 26.56
N GLU A 238 31.63 -12.72 25.93
CA GLU A 238 30.36 -12.43 26.57
C GLU A 238 29.22 -13.23 25.91
N THR A 239 28.17 -13.48 26.68
CA THR A 239 27.08 -14.34 26.24
C THR A 239 25.73 -13.76 26.61
N VAL A 240 24.77 -13.83 25.65
CA VAL A 240 23.36 -13.51 25.88
C VAL A 240 22.48 -14.72 25.59
N ALA A 241 21.46 -14.94 26.42
CA ALA A 241 20.49 -16.01 26.24
C ALA A 241 19.25 -15.52 25.52
N PHE A 242 18.73 -16.34 24.58
CA PHE A 242 17.43 -16.19 23.99
C PHE A 242 16.46 -17.18 24.62
N PRO A 243 15.35 -16.75 25.22
CA PRO A 243 14.32 -17.66 25.67
C PRO A 243 13.64 -18.36 24.50
N ALA A 244 13.09 -19.53 24.73
CA ALA A 244 12.25 -20.20 23.74
C ALA A 244 11.05 -19.34 23.38
N VAL A 245 10.64 -19.36 22.11
CA VAL A 245 9.44 -18.68 21.66
C VAL A 245 8.20 -19.38 22.21
N GLN A 246 7.20 -18.60 22.59
CA GLN A 246 5.91 -19.18 22.97
C GLN A 246 5.18 -19.65 21.70
N THR A 247 4.57 -20.81 21.77
CA THR A 247 3.74 -21.35 20.70
C THR A 247 2.31 -20.88 20.87
N GLY A 248 1.84 -20.01 20.01
CA GLY A 248 0.47 -19.48 19.99
C GLY A 248 0.25 -18.59 18.77
N SER A 249 -0.98 -18.43 18.35
CA SER A 249 -1.35 -17.65 17.15
C SER A 249 -0.92 -16.18 17.21
N VAL A 250 -0.80 -15.63 18.42
CA VAL A 250 -0.42 -14.22 18.65
C VAL A 250 1.06 -14.04 19.01
N SER A 251 1.86 -15.11 19.02
CA SER A 251 3.26 -15.06 19.44
C SER A 251 4.16 -14.53 18.32
N ASN A 252 5.22 -13.82 18.71
CA ASN A 252 6.28 -13.48 17.77
C ASN A 252 6.99 -14.72 17.25
N TYR A 253 7.35 -14.71 15.97
CA TYR A 253 8.07 -15.79 15.31
C TYR A 253 9.46 -16.04 15.92
N VAL A 254 10.11 -14.98 16.41
CA VAL A 254 11.45 -14.95 16.99
C VAL A 254 11.50 -14.13 18.26
N GLN A 255 12.56 -14.33 19.06
CA GLN A 255 12.94 -13.46 20.18
C GLN A 255 14.07 -12.54 19.75
N GLU A 256 13.91 -11.23 19.93
CA GLU A 256 14.92 -10.21 19.63
C GLU A 256 15.76 -9.91 20.89
N LYS A 257 17.07 -9.75 20.70
CA LYS A 257 18.00 -9.32 21.76
C LYS A 257 19.02 -8.34 21.23
N LEU A 258 19.32 -7.35 22.06
CA LEU A 258 20.46 -6.46 21.90
C LEU A 258 21.50 -6.86 22.97
N LEU A 259 22.69 -7.22 22.53
CA LEU A 259 23.88 -7.41 23.39
C LEU A 259 24.78 -6.20 23.23
N THR A 260 25.12 -5.54 24.33
CA THR A 260 26.16 -4.51 24.39
C THR A 260 27.26 -4.98 25.31
N VAL A 261 28.51 -5.00 24.83
CA VAL A 261 29.66 -5.47 25.59
C VAL A 261 30.87 -4.60 25.34
N ASP A 262 31.68 -4.42 26.40
CA ASP A 262 32.95 -3.73 26.35
C ASP A 262 34.08 -4.76 26.47
N PHE A 263 35.05 -4.73 25.53
CA PHE A 263 36.25 -5.53 25.55
C PHE A 263 37.48 -4.64 25.67
N THR A 264 38.55 -5.17 26.24
CA THR A 264 39.86 -4.51 26.22
C THR A 264 40.62 -4.88 24.95
N ALA A 265 41.03 -3.90 24.19
CA ALA A 265 41.70 -4.07 22.90
C ALA A 265 43.09 -4.78 23.03
N ASP A 266 43.32 -5.75 22.14
CA ASP A 266 44.58 -6.49 21.97
C ASP A 266 45.20 -6.37 20.58
N GLN A 267 44.79 -5.39 19.77
CA GLN A 267 45.12 -5.19 18.35
C GLN A 267 44.41 -6.16 17.35
N SER A 268 43.62 -7.10 17.83
CA SER A 268 42.79 -7.89 16.94
C SER A 268 41.73 -7.02 16.27
N THR A 269 41.40 -7.34 15.04
CA THR A 269 40.28 -6.71 14.30
C THR A 269 39.12 -7.68 14.07
N THR A 270 39.15 -8.83 14.73
CA THR A 270 38.17 -9.89 14.51
C THR A 270 37.32 -10.16 15.74
N LEU A 271 36.04 -10.36 15.46
CA LEU A 271 35.03 -10.87 16.39
C LEU A 271 34.62 -12.26 15.95
N THR A 272 34.50 -13.19 16.89
CA THR A 272 33.89 -14.51 16.63
C THR A 272 32.52 -14.55 17.27
N ILE A 273 31.50 -14.84 16.50
CA ILE A 273 30.11 -14.99 16.92
C ILE A 273 29.76 -16.47 16.86
N THR A 274 29.28 -17.03 17.98
CA THR A 274 28.85 -18.43 18.06
C THR A 274 27.43 -18.52 18.61
N TYR A 275 26.57 -19.25 17.91
CA TYR A 275 25.22 -19.59 18.35
C TYR A 275 25.15 -21.02 18.86
N ASP A 276 24.78 -21.19 20.11
CA ASP A 276 24.61 -22.50 20.75
C ASP A 276 23.10 -22.84 20.86
N LYS A 277 22.71 -23.88 20.15
CA LYS A 277 21.33 -24.37 20.08
C LYS A 277 20.86 -25.07 21.36
N LEU A 278 21.78 -25.42 22.26
CA LEU A 278 21.49 -26.11 23.55
C LEU A 278 20.55 -27.33 23.44
N GLY A 279 20.71 -28.11 22.36
CA GLY A 279 19.97 -29.35 22.11
C GLY A 279 18.68 -29.23 21.28
N ASP A 280 18.24 -28.03 20.93
CA ASP A 280 17.17 -27.82 19.94
C ASP A 280 17.75 -27.77 18.53
N ASN A 281 17.77 -28.90 17.83
CA ASN A 281 18.33 -28.97 16.48
C ASN A 281 17.59 -28.12 15.46
N ALA A 282 16.33 -27.75 15.73
CA ALA A 282 15.52 -26.88 14.87
C ALA A 282 15.72 -25.39 15.19
N ALA A 283 16.48 -25.07 16.25
CA ALA A 283 16.74 -23.67 16.58
C ALA A 283 17.61 -22.99 15.53
N ALA A 284 17.31 -21.73 15.28
CA ALA A 284 18.03 -20.87 14.33
C ALA A 284 18.16 -19.47 14.90
N MET A 285 19.21 -18.75 14.50
CA MET A 285 19.43 -17.34 14.84
C MET A 285 19.76 -16.58 13.56
N TRP A 286 19.31 -15.34 13.46
CA TRP A 286 19.70 -14.40 12.41
C TRP A 286 20.34 -13.18 13.05
N LEU A 287 21.44 -12.75 12.45
CA LEU A 287 22.07 -11.48 12.79
C LEU A 287 21.26 -10.35 12.15
N ASP A 288 20.92 -9.32 12.91
CA ASP A 288 20.29 -8.10 12.40
C ASP A 288 21.38 -7.07 12.10
N GLU A 289 22.02 -6.60 13.14
CA GLU A 289 22.96 -5.49 13.08
C GLU A 289 24.13 -5.73 14.05
N MET A 290 25.32 -5.28 13.67
CA MET A 290 26.48 -5.22 14.57
C MET A 290 27.18 -3.87 14.43
N ILE A 291 27.40 -3.19 15.55
CA ILE A 291 28.16 -1.95 15.62
C ILE A 291 29.39 -2.20 16.52
N VAL A 292 30.55 -1.84 16.01
CA VAL A 292 31.81 -1.90 16.76
C VAL A 292 32.42 -0.51 16.81
N ASP A 293 32.60 0.03 18.01
CA ASP A 293 33.27 1.29 18.26
C ASP A 293 34.60 1.05 18.95
N TRP A 294 35.68 1.64 18.46
CA TRP A 294 37.01 1.51 19.07
C TRP A 294 37.85 2.77 18.91
N GLU A 295 38.90 2.87 19.69
CA GLU A 295 39.97 3.87 19.53
C GLU A 295 41.11 3.28 18.67
N THR A 296 41.57 4.05 17.69
CA THR A 296 42.69 3.65 16.81
C THR A 296 43.82 4.66 16.91
N SER A 297 45.05 4.24 16.55
CA SER A 297 46.16 5.16 16.41
C SER A 297 46.13 5.81 15.01
N GLU A 298 46.39 7.12 14.96
CA GLU A 298 46.28 7.95 13.77
C GLU A 298 47.42 7.84 12.78
N GLU A 299 48.29 6.80 12.84
CA GLU A 299 49.49 6.78 12.01
C GLU A 299 49.21 6.72 10.49
N GLU A 300 48.01 6.33 10.08
CA GLU A 300 47.66 6.28 8.66
C GLU A 300 46.15 6.62 8.48
N VAL A 301 45.88 7.82 8.00
CA VAL A 301 44.54 8.26 7.62
C VAL A 301 44.41 8.16 6.10
N TYR A 302 43.38 7.49 5.63
CA TYR A 302 43.08 7.38 4.21
C TYR A 302 42.08 8.44 3.72
N PRO A 303 42.12 8.84 2.45
CA PRO A 303 41.09 9.67 1.86
C PRO A 303 39.67 9.10 2.15
N ASN A 304 38.69 9.99 2.30
CA ASN A 304 37.29 9.70 2.63
C ASN A 304 36.97 9.20 4.05
N GLN A 305 37.97 9.14 4.96
CA GLN A 305 37.71 8.83 6.37
C GLN A 305 37.21 10.03 7.19
N PHE A 306 36.37 9.76 8.19
CA PHE A 306 36.00 10.75 9.21
C PHE A 306 37.06 10.81 10.30
N MET A 307 37.50 12.02 10.59
CA MET A 307 38.33 12.27 11.77
C MET A 307 37.54 13.14 12.73
N VAL A 308 37.43 12.73 13.98
CA VAL A 308 36.76 13.51 15.02
C VAL A 308 37.77 13.94 16.07
N ASN A 309 37.88 15.22 16.25
CA ASN A 309 38.67 15.76 17.36
C ASN A 309 37.84 15.74 18.66
N HIS A 310 38.41 15.21 19.75
CA HIS A 310 37.76 15.25 21.05
C HIS A 310 38.27 16.43 21.87
N PRO A 311 37.38 17.23 22.52
CA PRO A 311 37.80 18.36 23.33
C PRO A 311 38.64 17.90 24.52
N ARG A 312 39.82 18.47 24.67
CA ARG A 312 40.69 18.29 25.86
C ARG A 312 40.76 19.52 26.76
N GLY A 313 40.03 20.60 26.37
CA GLY A 313 39.94 21.85 27.14
C GLY A 313 40.39 23.07 26.36
N ALA A 314 39.82 24.21 26.71
CA ALA A 314 40.06 25.50 26.04
C ALA A 314 41.53 25.91 26.09
N GLY A 315 42.08 26.31 24.94
CA GLY A 315 43.44 26.81 24.78
C GLY A 315 44.48 25.73 24.37
N ASN A 316 44.07 24.47 24.20
CA ASN A 316 44.93 23.42 23.66
C ASN A 316 44.71 23.26 22.15
N TYR A 317 45.73 22.76 21.47
CA TYR A 317 45.72 22.42 20.07
C TYR A 317 46.07 20.95 19.86
N SER A 318 45.35 20.30 19.00
CA SER A 318 45.73 19.04 18.40
C SER A 318 46.22 19.26 16.98
N HIS A 319 47.11 18.43 16.48
CA HIS A 319 47.45 18.36 15.08
C HIS A 319 47.14 16.99 14.51
N PHE A 320 46.74 17.02 13.23
CA PHE A 320 46.44 15.87 12.45
C PHE A 320 47.44 15.76 11.28
N GLU A 321 47.71 14.56 10.85
CA GLU A 321 48.54 14.28 9.69
C GLU A 321 47.86 13.28 8.76
N VAL A 322 47.98 13.50 7.46
CA VAL A 322 47.57 12.56 6.44
C VAL A 322 48.65 12.42 5.39
N GLU A 323 48.83 11.17 4.93
CA GLU A 323 49.67 10.86 3.77
C GLU A 323 48.77 10.41 2.63
N GLY A 324 49.08 10.89 1.41
CA GLY A 324 48.31 10.57 0.24
C GLY A 324 48.86 11.24 -1.02
N SER A 325 48.04 11.38 -2.05
CA SER A 325 48.44 12.03 -3.28
C SER A 325 48.82 13.49 -3.07
N SER A 326 49.47 14.13 -4.03
CA SER A 326 49.75 15.57 -4.00
C SER A 326 48.47 16.43 -4.06
N CYS A 327 47.37 15.84 -4.34
CA CYS A 327 46.07 16.50 -4.56
C CYS A 327 45.07 16.27 -3.43
N LEU A 328 45.50 16.10 -2.19
CA LEU A 328 44.58 15.98 -1.07
C LEU A 328 43.84 17.30 -0.75
N ARG A 329 42.53 17.21 -0.52
CA ARG A 329 41.63 18.30 -0.09
C ARG A 329 41.08 17.98 1.29
N ILE A 330 41.19 18.88 2.28
CA ILE A 330 40.74 18.65 3.65
C ILE A 330 39.61 19.62 3.95
N PHE A 331 38.47 19.09 4.34
CA PHE A 331 37.26 19.86 4.64
C PHE A 331 36.82 19.65 6.09
N GLY A 332 36.43 20.72 6.76
CA GLY A 332 35.68 20.68 8.01
C GLY A 332 34.19 20.42 7.69
N ILE A 333 33.59 19.49 8.43
CA ILE A 333 32.16 19.11 8.30
C ILE A 333 31.43 19.54 9.55
N GLU A 334 30.37 20.33 9.40
CA GLU A 334 29.43 20.70 10.44
C GLU A 334 28.00 20.49 9.96
N ASN A 335 27.13 19.99 10.82
CA ASN A 335 25.71 19.74 10.46
C ASN A 335 25.54 18.92 9.16
N LYS A 336 26.40 17.93 8.93
CA LYS A 336 26.41 17.08 7.72
C LYS A 336 26.65 17.86 6.40
N GLN A 337 27.35 18.98 6.46
CA GLN A 337 27.69 19.81 5.32
C GLN A 337 29.16 20.28 5.40
N ILE A 338 29.75 20.61 4.25
CA ILE A 338 31.06 21.28 4.24
C ILE A 338 30.89 22.67 4.88
N SER A 339 31.66 22.95 5.91
CA SER A 339 31.67 24.24 6.60
C SER A 339 32.91 25.09 6.31
N THR A 340 34.06 24.43 6.16
CA THR A 340 35.37 25.10 5.97
C THR A 340 36.27 24.28 5.06
N LEU A 341 37.14 24.98 4.32
CA LEU A 341 38.32 24.38 3.66
C LEU A 341 39.51 24.54 4.63
N ILE A 342 40.21 23.45 4.89
CA ILE A 342 41.41 23.44 5.79
C ILE A 342 42.65 23.62 4.94
N GLU A 343 43.42 24.66 5.23
CA GLU A 343 44.76 24.86 4.68
C GLU A 343 45.79 24.16 5.56
N PRO A 344 46.53 23.14 5.04
CA PRO A 344 47.58 22.49 5.83
C PRO A 344 48.72 23.47 6.19
N ALA A 345 49.05 23.52 7.47
CA ALA A 345 50.15 24.39 7.94
C ALA A 345 51.53 23.85 7.53
N ILE A 346 51.65 22.54 7.27
CA ILE A 346 52.90 21.89 6.85
C ILE A 346 52.55 20.85 5.78
N VAL A 347 53.23 20.98 4.61
CA VAL A 347 53.17 19.98 3.53
C VAL A 347 54.57 19.46 3.33
N THR A 348 54.79 18.15 3.40
CA THR A 348 56.09 17.49 3.22
C THR A 348 55.99 16.53 2.04
N SER A 349 56.82 16.68 1.02
CA SER A 349 56.93 15.73 -0.08
C SER A 349 57.52 14.42 0.38
N LEU A 350 56.90 13.31 0.06
CA LEU A 350 57.38 11.95 0.34
C LEU A 350 57.87 11.25 -0.95
N GLY A 351 57.54 11.79 -2.11
CA GLY A 351 57.88 11.27 -3.43
C GLY A 351 57.29 12.17 -4.55
N PRO A 352 57.38 11.77 -5.84
CA PRO A 352 56.90 12.60 -6.95
C PRO A 352 55.39 12.96 -6.85
N ASP A 353 54.58 12.03 -6.41
CA ASP A 353 53.13 12.17 -6.36
C ASP A 353 52.51 11.89 -4.96
N GLN A 354 53.35 11.95 -3.91
CA GLN A 354 52.94 11.70 -2.53
C GLN A 354 53.34 12.83 -1.60
N THR A 355 52.45 13.24 -0.74
CA THR A 355 52.63 14.25 0.27
C THR A 355 52.15 13.80 1.64
N ARG A 356 52.78 14.38 2.69
CA ARG A 356 52.25 14.38 4.06
C ARG A 356 51.77 15.77 4.38
N GLN A 357 50.51 15.91 4.71
CA GLN A 357 49.87 17.19 5.07
C GLN A 357 49.54 17.19 6.57
N ARG A 358 49.84 18.30 7.24
CA ARG A 358 49.58 18.49 8.67
C ARG A 358 48.81 19.77 8.90
N TRP A 359 47.69 19.69 9.64
CA TRP A 359 46.94 20.86 10.09
C TRP A 359 46.74 20.84 11.59
N TYR A 360 46.29 21.99 12.14
CA TYR A 360 46.08 22.18 13.57
C TYR A 360 44.60 22.52 13.82
N SER A 361 44.06 22.00 14.91
CA SER A 361 42.69 22.24 15.33
C SER A 361 42.65 22.65 16.80
N HIS A 362 41.78 23.60 17.14
CA HIS A 362 41.42 23.91 18.50
C HIS A 362 40.71 22.73 19.19
N GLU A 363 41.00 22.47 20.46
CA GLU A 363 40.39 21.38 21.23
C GLU A 363 39.20 21.84 22.09
N ASP A 364 38.59 23.00 21.79
CA ASP A 364 37.45 23.54 22.52
C ASP A 364 36.12 22.91 22.17
N GLN A 365 35.96 22.36 20.95
CA GLN A 365 34.77 21.66 20.48
C GLN A 365 35.12 20.45 19.59
N PRO A 366 34.24 19.41 19.54
CA PRO A 366 34.44 18.30 18.63
C PRO A 366 34.28 18.81 17.18
N ARG A 367 35.24 18.48 16.33
CA ARG A 367 35.25 18.80 14.91
C ARG A 367 35.40 17.55 14.10
N THR A 368 34.68 17.49 12.98
CA THR A 368 34.77 16.39 12.00
C THR A 368 35.49 16.90 10.77
N TYR A 369 36.43 16.12 10.27
CA TYR A 369 37.15 16.40 9.04
C TYR A 369 36.89 15.30 8.03
N LYS A 370 36.83 15.67 6.76
CA LYS A 370 36.80 14.75 5.60
C LYS A 370 37.96 15.11 4.69
N ILE A 371 38.56 14.09 4.11
CA ILE A 371 39.71 14.21 3.20
C ILE A 371 39.30 13.63 1.85
N GLY A 372 39.37 14.47 0.82
CA GLY A 372 39.16 14.06 -0.57
C GLY A 372 40.50 13.90 -1.27
N ASP A 373 40.61 12.94 -2.17
CA ASP A 373 41.70 12.75 -3.10
C ASP A 373 41.17 13.01 -4.53
N CYS A 374 41.74 13.98 -5.22
CA CYS A 374 41.26 14.30 -6.58
C CYS A 374 41.70 13.27 -7.62
N ASP A 375 42.70 12.45 -7.32
CA ASP A 375 43.11 11.34 -8.17
C ASP A 375 42.17 10.13 -8.04
N GLU A 376 41.45 10.03 -6.89
CA GLU A 376 40.49 8.96 -6.60
C GLU A 376 39.17 9.52 -5.96
N PRO A 377 38.40 10.37 -6.66
CA PRO A 377 37.16 10.89 -6.14
C PRO A 377 36.10 9.79 -6.01
N LEU A 378 35.13 9.97 -5.10
CA LEU A 378 34.00 9.04 -5.02
C LEU A 378 33.18 9.07 -6.31
N ALA A 379 32.90 7.88 -6.84
CA ALA A 379 32.15 7.74 -8.07
C ALA A 379 30.65 7.88 -7.82
N PHE A 380 29.93 8.44 -8.81
CA PHE A 380 28.49 8.58 -8.87
C PHE A 380 27.98 8.10 -10.24
N ILE A 381 26.67 7.97 -10.36
CA ILE A 381 26.00 7.63 -11.62
C ILE A 381 25.11 8.82 -11.99
N VAL A 382 25.21 9.32 -13.21
CA VAL A 382 24.20 10.19 -13.79
C VAL A 382 22.95 9.35 -14.01
N ASP A 383 21.86 9.70 -13.31
CA ASP A 383 20.61 8.94 -13.39
C ASP A 383 19.74 9.45 -14.53
N GLU A 384 19.38 10.72 -14.48
CA GLU A 384 18.46 11.31 -15.45
C GLU A 384 18.59 12.84 -15.49
N GLN A 385 18.30 13.44 -16.66
CA GLN A 385 18.05 14.88 -16.72
C GLN A 385 16.60 15.15 -16.33
N VAL A 386 16.41 15.88 -15.24
CA VAL A 386 15.09 16.24 -14.73
C VAL A 386 14.83 17.71 -15.05
N ASN A 387 13.83 17.98 -15.86
CA ASN A 387 13.39 19.35 -16.13
C ASN A 387 12.31 19.74 -15.11
N LEU A 388 12.72 20.26 -13.98
CA LEU A 388 11.78 20.72 -12.95
C LEU A 388 10.90 21.90 -13.43
N ASN A 389 11.26 22.59 -14.52
CA ASN A 389 10.42 23.65 -15.10
C ASN A 389 9.14 23.14 -15.74
N ASP A 390 9.24 22.06 -16.50
CA ASP A 390 8.07 21.50 -17.20
C ASP A 390 7.10 20.89 -16.21
N ILE A 391 7.61 20.49 -15.04
CA ILE A 391 6.87 19.76 -14.02
C ILE A 391 6.30 20.71 -12.94
N GLN A 392 7.03 21.72 -12.49
CA GLN A 392 6.62 22.57 -11.35
C GLN A 392 5.57 23.62 -11.70
N THR A 393 5.65 24.22 -12.88
CA THR A 393 4.71 25.29 -13.27
C THR A 393 3.36 24.74 -13.71
N ALA A 394 3.32 23.56 -14.30
CA ALA A 394 2.08 22.94 -14.74
C ALA A 394 1.40 22.19 -13.60
N THR A 395 2.05 21.17 -13.01
CA THR A 395 1.36 20.20 -12.17
C THR A 395 0.93 20.78 -10.82
N TYR A 396 1.77 21.56 -10.12
CA TYR A 396 1.41 22.00 -8.77
C TYR A 396 0.42 23.19 -8.76
N SER A 397 0.56 24.14 -9.69
CA SER A 397 -0.42 25.22 -9.84
C SER A 397 -1.78 24.75 -10.35
N ASP A 398 -1.79 23.64 -11.07
CA ASP A 398 -2.98 23.04 -11.68
C ASP A 398 -3.79 22.20 -10.70
N LEU A 399 -3.24 21.90 -9.51
CA LEU A 399 -3.97 21.20 -8.43
C LEU A 399 -5.06 22.08 -7.75
N ASN A 400 -5.14 23.37 -8.09
CA ASN A 400 -6.17 24.23 -7.54
C ASN A 400 -7.57 23.82 -8.03
N GLY A 401 -8.42 23.40 -7.10
CA GLY A 401 -9.76 22.89 -7.40
C GLY A 401 -9.81 21.41 -7.80
N ILE A 402 -8.69 20.70 -7.75
CA ILE A 402 -8.63 19.26 -7.94
C ILE A 402 -9.23 18.53 -6.74
N GLU A 403 -10.12 17.60 -7.03
CA GLU A 403 -10.80 16.77 -6.03
C GLU A 403 -10.20 15.38 -5.90
N SER A 404 -9.55 14.85 -6.96
CA SER A 404 -8.90 13.54 -6.98
C SER A 404 -7.46 13.64 -7.49
N ILE A 405 -6.55 12.94 -6.83
CA ILE A 405 -5.17 12.75 -7.28
C ILE A 405 -4.94 11.25 -7.53
N VAL A 406 -4.44 10.92 -8.71
CA VAL A 406 -3.97 9.58 -9.07
C VAL A 406 -2.45 9.59 -9.03
N ILE A 407 -1.83 8.82 -8.12
CA ILE A 407 -0.36 8.70 -8.03
C ILE A 407 0.07 7.40 -8.70
N THR A 408 1.03 7.50 -9.63
CA THR A 408 1.57 6.35 -10.37
C THR A 408 3.04 6.53 -10.74
N THR A 409 3.64 5.51 -11.35
CA THR A 409 4.98 5.55 -11.94
C THR A 409 4.92 5.97 -13.41
N ASP A 410 6.02 6.47 -13.96
CA ASP A 410 6.11 6.93 -15.36
C ASP A 410 5.70 5.85 -16.37
N SER A 411 5.96 4.58 -16.06
CA SER A 411 5.60 3.45 -16.93
C SER A 411 4.08 3.22 -17.07
N LEU A 412 3.27 3.74 -16.16
CA LEU A 412 1.81 3.56 -16.11
C LEU A 412 1.03 4.88 -16.33
N LEU A 413 1.72 5.96 -16.67
CA LEU A 413 1.12 7.29 -16.81
C LEU A 413 -0.04 7.34 -17.82
N ASP A 414 0.08 6.68 -18.96
CA ASP A 414 -0.96 6.71 -20.00
C ASP A 414 -2.27 6.10 -19.47
N ALA A 415 -2.21 4.91 -18.88
CA ALA A 415 -3.40 4.28 -18.30
C ALA A 415 -3.96 5.05 -17.09
N ALA A 416 -3.11 5.67 -16.27
CA ALA A 416 -3.55 6.53 -15.17
C ALA A 416 -4.27 7.80 -15.68
N ASN A 417 -3.82 8.38 -16.78
CA ASN A 417 -4.50 9.51 -17.41
C ASN A 417 -5.88 9.11 -17.96
N ASP A 418 -5.99 7.92 -18.57
CA ASP A 418 -7.29 7.38 -19.01
C ASP A 418 -8.24 7.19 -17.79
N LEU A 419 -7.74 6.72 -16.63
CA LEU A 419 -8.53 6.67 -15.40
C LEU A 419 -9.00 8.06 -14.96
N ALA A 420 -8.09 9.04 -14.93
CA ALA A 420 -8.44 10.40 -14.56
C ALA A 420 -9.46 11.04 -15.51
N GLU A 421 -9.48 10.66 -16.81
CA GLU A 421 -10.53 11.07 -17.74
C GLU A 421 -11.90 10.46 -17.39
N LEU A 422 -11.94 9.21 -16.93
CA LEU A 422 -13.18 8.58 -16.45
C LEU A 422 -13.70 9.26 -15.17
N GLU A 423 -12.81 9.60 -14.24
CA GLU A 423 -13.15 10.37 -13.05
C GLU A 423 -13.74 11.74 -13.42
N ARG A 424 -13.09 12.47 -14.34
CA ARG A 424 -13.59 13.76 -14.86
C ARG A 424 -14.97 13.62 -15.55
N ALA A 425 -15.16 12.58 -16.33
CA ALA A 425 -16.46 12.26 -16.93
C ALA A 425 -17.54 11.95 -15.90
N SER A 426 -17.16 11.49 -14.69
CA SER A 426 -18.06 11.24 -13.55
C SER A 426 -18.33 12.48 -12.69
N GLY A 427 -17.74 13.63 -13.04
CA GLY A 427 -17.94 14.91 -12.37
C GLY A 427 -16.96 15.19 -11.22
N VAL A 428 -15.81 14.52 -11.17
CA VAL A 428 -14.71 14.78 -10.23
C VAL A 428 -13.54 15.40 -10.99
N THR A 429 -13.05 16.53 -10.55
CA THR A 429 -11.82 17.11 -11.10
C THR A 429 -10.62 16.28 -10.66
N SER A 430 -9.89 15.70 -11.61
CA SER A 430 -8.83 14.73 -11.34
C SER A 430 -7.53 15.08 -12.04
N GLU A 431 -6.41 14.77 -11.40
CA GLU A 431 -5.06 14.96 -11.93
C GLU A 431 -4.16 13.75 -11.63
N VAL A 432 -3.25 13.44 -12.56
CA VAL A 432 -2.27 12.37 -12.41
C VAL A 432 -0.93 12.96 -12.01
N VAL A 433 -0.30 12.38 -11.00
CA VAL A 433 1.01 12.83 -10.51
C VAL A 433 1.99 11.66 -10.54
N SER A 434 3.13 11.84 -11.20
CA SER A 434 4.21 10.86 -11.21
C SER A 434 4.88 10.77 -9.84
N LEU A 435 5.17 9.54 -9.43
CA LEU A 435 5.86 9.26 -8.18
C LEU A 435 7.30 9.81 -8.19
N ASP A 436 7.99 9.73 -9.33
CA ASP A 436 9.34 10.27 -9.48
C ASP A 436 9.35 11.79 -9.30
N TYR A 437 8.35 12.49 -9.86
CA TYR A 437 8.17 13.92 -9.58
C TYR A 437 8.01 14.23 -8.10
N ILE A 438 7.19 13.46 -7.39
CA ILE A 438 7.01 13.64 -5.94
C ILE A 438 8.33 13.48 -5.21
N TYR A 439 9.12 12.46 -5.55
CA TYR A 439 10.43 12.24 -4.93
C TYR A 439 11.42 13.36 -5.24
N ASP A 440 11.45 13.84 -6.47
CA ASP A 440 12.34 14.94 -6.87
C ASP A 440 12.02 16.23 -6.12
N VAL A 441 10.74 16.60 -6.03
CA VAL A 441 10.30 17.84 -5.38
C VAL A 441 10.36 17.76 -3.85
N MET A 442 9.94 16.65 -3.27
CA MET A 442 9.77 16.52 -1.82
C MET A 442 10.99 15.93 -1.11
N ASN A 443 11.86 15.22 -1.83
CA ASN A 443 12.96 14.46 -1.24
C ASN A 443 14.23 14.39 -2.10
N THR A 444 14.43 15.32 -3.03
CA THR A 444 15.62 15.38 -3.91
C THR A 444 15.91 14.06 -4.66
N GLY A 445 14.86 13.41 -5.16
CA GLY A 445 14.92 12.14 -5.89
C GLY A 445 15.00 10.88 -5.01
N ASN A 446 15.09 11.01 -3.67
CA ASN A 446 15.20 9.85 -2.79
C ASN A 446 13.82 9.22 -2.57
N PRO A 447 13.64 7.91 -2.86
CA PRO A 447 12.40 7.21 -2.56
C PRO A 447 12.11 7.21 -1.05
N ASP A 448 10.90 7.64 -0.68
CA ASP A 448 10.42 7.64 0.70
C ASP A 448 8.90 7.84 0.72
N ILE A 449 8.19 7.00 1.46
CA ILE A 449 6.72 7.13 1.63
C ILE A 449 6.33 8.46 2.27
N GLY A 450 7.22 9.03 3.10
CA GLY A 450 7.03 10.35 3.70
C GLY A 450 7.00 11.47 2.67
N ALA A 451 7.66 11.32 1.51
CA ALA A 451 7.62 12.30 0.43
C ALA A 451 6.22 12.37 -0.20
N ILE A 452 5.59 11.21 -0.44
CA ILE A 452 4.22 11.11 -0.96
C ILE A 452 3.25 11.83 0.01
N ARG A 453 3.34 11.50 1.28
CA ARG A 453 2.48 12.12 2.30
C ARG A 453 2.68 13.63 2.41
N LYS A 454 3.94 14.11 2.44
CA LYS A 454 4.22 15.56 2.48
C LYS A 454 3.67 16.29 1.26
N PHE A 455 3.70 15.67 0.09
CA PHE A 455 3.08 16.22 -1.12
C PHE A 455 1.57 16.38 -0.93
N LEU A 456 0.89 15.34 -0.43
CA LEU A 456 -0.55 15.35 -0.18
C LEU A 456 -0.97 16.34 0.91
N VAL A 457 -0.23 16.39 2.03
CA VAL A 457 -0.42 17.41 3.09
C VAL A 457 -0.38 18.83 2.53
N LYS A 458 0.62 19.08 1.65
CA LYS A 458 0.74 20.40 1.03
C LYS A 458 -0.41 20.67 0.04
N ALA A 459 -0.80 19.72 -0.79
CA ALA A 459 -1.91 19.85 -1.72
C ALA A 459 -3.24 20.07 -0.96
N TYR A 460 -3.48 19.33 0.09
CA TYR A 460 -4.66 19.46 0.95
C TYR A 460 -4.74 20.82 1.66
N ALA A 461 -3.62 21.27 2.26
CA ALA A 461 -3.56 22.55 2.97
C ALA A 461 -3.67 23.77 2.02
N ASP A 462 -3.06 23.73 0.85
CA ASP A 462 -3.02 24.87 -0.08
C ASP A 462 -4.34 25.03 -0.84
N TYR A 463 -5.06 23.95 -1.17
CA TYR A 463 -6.20 23.99 -2.07
C TYR A 463 -7.53 23.61 -1.44
N ASN A 464 -7.54 22.87 -0.34
CA ASN A 464 -8.73 22.46 0.43
C ASN A 464 -9.87 21.86 -0.44
N SER A 465 -9.54 21.31 -1.60
CA SER A 465 -10.48 20.68 -2.55
C SER A 465 -10.30 19.17 -2.65
N LEU A 466 -9.16 18.65 -2.21
CA LEU A 466 -8.79 17.26 -2.33
C LEU A 466 -9.72 16.37 -1.47
N LYS A 467 -10.31 15.36 -2.11
CA LYS A 467 -11.24 14.40 -1.49
C LYS A 467 -10.82 12.95 -1.68
N TYR A 468 -10.12 12.65 -2.81
CA TYR A 468 -9.80 11.29 -3.19
C TYR A 468 -8.33 11.15 -3.57
N LEU A 469 -7.80 9.98 -3.24
CA LEU A 469 -6.48 9.53 -3.66
C LEU A 469 -6.59 8.12 -4.23
N THR A 470 -6.15 7.92 -5.46
CA THR A 470 -5.99 6.60 -6.05
C THR A 470 -4.51 6.29 -6.26
N LEU A 471 -4.01 5.24 -5.59
CA LEU A 471 -2.65 4.72 -5.74
C LEU A 471 -2.65 3.72 -6.88
N PHE A 472 -2.19 4.14 -8.06
CA PHE A 472 -2.24 3.37 -9.29
C PHE A 472 -0.92 2.62 -9.51
N GLY A 473 -0.83 1.44 -8.92
CA GLY A 473 0.35 0.56 -8.93
C GLY A 473 0.40 -0.36 -7.73
N ASP A 474 0.99 -1.54 -7.92
CA ASP A 474 1.17 -2.54 -6.87
C ASP A 474 2.26 -2.13 -5.88
N ALA A 475 2.18 -2.64 -4.65
CA ALA A 475 3.16 -2.39 -3.60
C ALA A 475 3.90 -3.69 -3.20
N SER A 476 4.98 -3.52 -2.43
CA SER A 476 5.77 -4.64 -1.93
C SER A 476 6.35 -4.35 -0.54
N TYR A 477 6.41 -5.39 0.33
CA TYR A 477 7.20 -5.27 1.56
C TYR A 477 8.71 -5.24 1.28
N ASP A 478 9.11 -5.65 0.09
CA ASP A 478 10.49 -5.55 -0.39
C ASP A 478 10.73 -4.21 -1.09
N TYR A 479 10.83 -3.14 -0.32
CA TYR A 479 11.05 -1.80 -0.86
C TYR A 479 12.30 -1.67 -1.73
N LYS A 480 13.34 -2.50 -1.46
CA LYS A 480 14.65 -2.42 -2.10
C LYS A 480 14.87 -3.46 -3.21
N GLY A 481 13.91 -4.37 -3.43
CA GLY A 481 14.04 -5.47 -4.39
C GLY A 481 15.15 -6.45 -4.00
N ILE A 482 15.20 -6.85 -2.74
CA ILE A 482 16.19 -7.78 -2.17
C ILE A 482 15.93 -9.20 -2.65
N LEU A 483 14.65 -9.60 -2.74
CA LEU A 483 14.26 -10.96 -3.09
C LEU A 483 14.39 -11.21 -4.59
N PRO A 484 15.06 -12.31 -5.00
CA PRO A 484 15.13 -12.68 -6.41
C PRO A 484 13.74 -12.98 -6.98
N GLY A 485 13.41 -12.38 -8.13
CA GLY A 485 12.12 -12.57 -8.80
C GLY A 485 10.95 -11.84 -8.14
N ALA A 486 11.21 -10.95 -7.18
CA ALA A 486 10.19 -10.11 -6.57
C ALA A 486 9.53 -9.18 -7.61
N LYS A 487 8.24 -8.92 -7.41
CA LYS A 487 7.51 -7.85 -8.11
C LYS A 487 8.13 -6.50 -7.74
N SER A 488 8.08 -5.56 -8.66
CA SER A 488 8.49 -4.17 -8.39
C SER A 488 7.54 -3.52 -7.38
N ASN A 489 8.09 -2.71 -6.49
CA ASN A 489 7.31 -1.84 -5.60
C ASN A 489 6.99 -0.56 -6.37
N LEU A 490 5.90 -0.56 -7.14
CA LEU A 490 5.56 0.54 -8.06
C LEU A 490 5.08 1.77 -7.28
N VAL A 491 4.07 1.60 -6.43
CA VAL A 491 3.58 2.67 -5.54
C VAL A 491 3.60 2.14 -4.11
N PRO A 492 4.58 2.54 -3.28
CA PRO A 492 4.80 1.95 -1.97
C PRO A 492 3.62 2.21 -1.02
N THR A 493 3.41 1.28 -0.08
CA THR A 493 2.48 1.40 1.04
C THR A 493 3.24 1.51 2.36
N TYR A 494 2.59 1.98 3.41
CA TYR A 494 3.18 2.00 4.74
C TYR A 494 3.23 0.60 5.35
N HIS A 495 4.39 0.23 5.89
CA HIS A 495 4.60 -0.96 6.72
C HIS A 495 4.98 -0.60 8.14
N THR A 496 4.49 -1.37 9.11
CA THR A 496 4.91 -1.22 10.50
C THR A 496 6.34 -1.70 10.74
N ASN A 497 6.94 -1.26 11.86
CA ASN A 497 8.19 -1.83 12.35
C ASN A 497 8.03 -3.24 12.97
N ALA A 498 6.78 -3.65 13.28
CA ALA A 498 6.48 -5.00 13.77
C ALA A 498 6.63 -6.00 12.62
N SER A 499 7.73 -6.75 12.62
CA SER A 499 8.11 -7.64 11.51
C SER A 499 8.24 -9.12 11.91
N PHE A 500 7.75 -9.47 13.12
CA PHE A 500 7.90 -10.83 13.65
C PHE A 500 6.57 -11.50 14.02
N SER A 501 5.44 -10.86 13.72
CA SER A 501 4.11 -11.41 13.94
C SER A 501 3.17 -10.91 12.85
N LEU A 502 2.50 -11.81 12.15
CA LEU A 502 1.48 -11.49 11.13
C LEU A 502 0.24 -10.80 11.73
N ILE A 503 0.05 -10.91 13.05
CA ILE A 503 -1.09 -10.30 13.74
C ILE A 503 -0.81 -8.84 14.10
N THR A 504 0.38 -8.56 14.61
CA THR A 504 0.77 -7.20 15.02
C THR A 504 1.37 -6.37 13.90
N SER A 505 1.86 -7.04 12.84
CA SER A 505 2.28 -6.38 11.61
C SER A 505 1.08 -6.03 10.75
N TYR A 506 1.09 -4.86 10.14
CA TYR A 506 0.11 -4.44 9.14
C TYR A 506 0.75 -3.53 8.10
N ILE A 507 0.06 -3.44 6.97
CA ILE A 507 0.25 -2.41 5.96
C ILE A 507 -1.00 -1.55 5.92
N THR A 508 -0.85 -0.30 5.52
CA THR A 508 -2.00 0.57 5.30
C THR A 508 -1.68 1.74 4.39
N ASP A 509 -2.58 1.99 3.47
CA ASP A 509 -2.57 3.20 2.64
C ASP A 509 -3.19 4.40 3.38
N ASP A 510 -3.86 4.18 4.51
CA ASP A 510 -4.40 5.24 5.38
C ASP A 510 -3.34 6.26 5.79
N PHE A 511 -2.07 5.84 5.83
CA PHE A 511 -0.92 6.71 6.05
C PHE A 511 -0.94 7.98 5.19
N TYR A 512 -1.45 7.87 3.97
CA TYR A 512 -1.53 8.97 3.01
C TYR A 512 -2.78 9.85 3.17
N GLY A 513 -3.71 9.46 4.04
CA GLY A 513 -4.96 10.16 4.26
C GLY A 513 -5.07 10.90 5.60
N TYR A 514 -4.08 10.75 6.48
CA TYR A 514 -3.97 11.54 7.72
C TYR A 514 -3.16 12.80 7.42
N LEU A 515 -3.83 13.90 7.07
CA LEU A 515 -3.21 15.09 6.50
C LEU A 515 -3.14 16.27 7.47
N ASP A 516 -3.89 16.24 8.57
CA ASP A 516 -3.86 17.26 9.59
C ASP A 516 -2.57 17.21 10.43
N SER A 517 -2.21 18.37 11.02
CA SER A 517 -1.00 18.48 11.83
C SER A 517 -1.11 17.69 13.14
N GLY A 518 -0.12 16.86 13.41
CA GLY A 518 -0.03 16.06 14.64
C GLY A 518 -0.59 14.64 14.51
N GLU A 519 -1.19 14.30 13.38
CA GLU A 519 -1.73 12.97 13.10
C GLU A 519 -0.65 11.92 12.81
N SER A 520 -1.07 10.66 12.74
CA SER A 520 -0.26 9.43 12.61
C SER A 520 0.59 9.06 13.82
N VAL A 521 0.40 9.70 14.95
CA VAL A 521 0.95 9.24 16.22
C VAL A 521 0.03 8.18 16.84
N ASN A 522 -1.26 8.29 16.61
CA ASN A 522 -2.28 7.45 17.23
C ASN A 522 -3.39 7.06 16.23
N TRP A 523 -2.99 6.31 15.21
CA TRP A 523 -3.77 5.91 14.02
C TRP A 523 -5.20 5.40 14.30
N PHE A 524 -5.47 4.90 15.51
CA PHE A 524 -6.80 4.43 15.91
C PHE A 524 -7.76 5.56 16.27
N LEU A 525 -7.23 6.75 16.55
CA LEU A 525 -7.98 7.92 16.97
C LEU A 525 -7.99 9.02 15.91
N ASP A 526 -7.09 8.94 14.94
CA ASP A 526 -7.00 9.90 13.86
C ASP A 526 -8.09 9.60 12.81
N ASP A 527 -8.62 10.65 12.19
CA ASP A 527 -9.66 10.59 11.16
C ASP A 527 -9.03 10.73 9.77
N LEU A 528 -9.55 10.02 8.79
CA LEU A 528 -9.15 10.17 7.39
C LEU A 528 -9.74 11.45 6.82
N ASP A 529 -8.90 12.32 6.29
CA ASP A 529 -9.32 13.56 5.62
C ASP A 529 -9.85 13.30 4.21
N ILE A 530 -9.29 12.29 3.54
CA ILE A 530 -9.62 11.93 2.15
C ILE A 530 -9.91 10.44 2.02
N GLY A 531 -10.71 10.07 1.01
CA GLY A 531 -10.95 8.69 0.63
C GLY A 531 -9.76 8.13 -0.18
N ILE A 532 -9.31 6.91 0.15
CA ILE A 532 -8.12 6.31 -0.48
C ILE A 532 -8.50 4.97 -1.11
N GLY A 533 -8.02 4.74 -2.34
CA GLY A 533 -8.12 3.46 -3.03
C GLY A 533 -6.79 3.07 -3.67
N ARG A 534 -6.62 1.77 -3.92
CA ARG A 534 -5.46 1.23 -4.62
C ARG A 534 -5.89 0.36 -5.79
N ILE A 535 -5.27 0.59 -6.94
CA ILE A 535 -5.36 -0.27 -8.12
C ILE A 535 -4.02 -1.01 -8.24
N PRO A 536 -3.93 -2.30 -7.81
CA PRO A 536 -2.66 -3.00 -7.64
C PRO A 536 -2.15 -3.61 -8.96
N VAL A 537 -2.06 -2.81 -10.01
CA VAL A 537 -1.54 -3.21 -11.32
C VAL A 537 -0.01 -3.20 -11.32
N ARG A 538 0.59 -4.12 -12.09
CA ARG A 538 2.05 -4.37 -12.13
C ARG A 538 2.65 -4.13 -13.49
N THR A 539 1.82 -4.19 -14.54
CA THR A 539 2.23 -4.05 -15.93
C THR A 539 1.30 -3.09 -16.66
N VAL A 540 1.76 -2.56 -17.77
CA VAL A 540 0.95 -1.69 -18.65
C VAL A 540 -0.32 -2.40 -19.10
N SER A 541 -0.24 -3.68 -19.48
CA SER A 541 -1.43 -4.47 -19.89
C SER A 541 -2.47 -4.60 -18.78
N GLU A 542 -2.03 -4.95 -17.55
CA GLU A 542 -2.95 -5.00 -16.39
C GLU A 542 -3.58 -3.63 -16.10
N ALA A 543 -2.84 -2.55 -16.28
CA ALA A 543 -3.32 -1.19 -16.08
C ALA A 543 -4.39 -0.82 -17.11
N GLU A 544 -4.14 -1.08 -18.38
CA GLU A 544 -5.11 -0.86 -19.48
C GLU A 544 -6.37 -1.70 -19.28
N GLU A 545 -6.23 -2.98 -18.90
CA GLU A 545 -7.35 -3.88 -18.63
C GLU A 545 -8.20 -3.42 -17.42
N ALA A 546 -7.56 -2.96 -16.35
CA ALA A 546 -8.26 -2.43 -15.17
C ALA A 546 -9.05 -1.14 -15.51
N VAL A 547 -8.45 -0.23 -16.27
CA VAL A 547 -9.12 1.00 -16.72
C VAL A 547 -10.29 0.69 -17.67
N ALA A 548 -10.08 -0.23 -18.61
CA ALA A 548 -11.15 -0.68 -19.52
C ALA A 548 -12.33 -1.31 -18.76
N LYS A 549 -12.05 -2.07 -17.69
CA LYS A 549 -13.06 -2.64 -16.80
C LYS A 549 -13.86 -1.55 -16.08
N ILE A 550 -13.20 -0.53 -15.52
CA ILE A 550 -13.85 0.62 -14.90
C ILE A 550 -14.68 1.40 -15.93
N ALA A 551 -14.16 1.61 -17.13
CA ALA A 551 -14.88 2.26 -18.22
C ALA A 551 -16.17 1.48 -18.59
N ASN A 552 -16.09 0.16 -18.70
CA ASN A 552 -17.27 -0.68 -18.98
C ASN A 552 -18.32 -0.61 -17.86
N TYR A 553 -17.90 -0.60 -16.60
CA TYR A 553 -18.81 -0.44 -15.47
C TYR A 553 -19.53 0.92 -15.48
N MET A 554 -18.81 2.00 -15.79
CA MET A 554 -19.35 3.36 -15.79
C MET A 554 -20.14 3.71 -17.06
N GLN A 555 -19.68 3.26 -18.22
CA GLN A 555 -20.15 3.73 -19.55
C GLN A 555 -20.58 2.61 -20.48
N GLY A 556 -20.36 1.34 -20.15
CA GLY A 556 -20.69 0.19 -20.97
C GLY A 556 -22.20 0.13 -21.33
N ALA A 557 -22.51 -0.49 -22.45
CA ALA A 557 -23.91 -0.61 -22.95
C ALA A 557 -24.81 -1.37 -21.95
N ASP A 558 -24.25 -2.37 -21.27
CA ASP A 558 -24.95 -3.23 -20.32
C ASP A 558 -24.83 -2.82 -18.87
N ARG A 559 -24.35 -1.59 -18.60
CA ARG A 559 -24.16 -1.07 -17.23
C ARG A 559 -25.46 -0.96 -16.43
N PHE A 560 -26.62 -0.87 -17.10
CA PHE A 560 -27.92 -0.80 -16.47
C PHE A 560 -28.62 -2.15 -16.46
N GLY A 561 -29.25 -2.51 -15.34
CA GLY A 561 -29.99 -3.74 -15.21
C GLY A 561 -30.41 -4.05 -13.79
N PRO A 562 -31.30 -5.06 -13.60
CA PRO A 562 -31.80 -5.45 -12.27
C PRO A 562 -30.70 -5.90 -11.29
N TRP A 563 -29.49 -6.21 -11.76
CA TRP A 563 -28.35 -6.54 -10.93
C TRP A 563 -27.99 -5.43 -9.94
N ARG A 564 -28.29 -4.17 -10.28
CA ARG A 564 -28.08 -3.01 -9.41
C ARG A 564 -28.99 -2.98 -8.17
N ALA A 565 -30.01 -3.82 -8.15
CA ALA A 565 -30.90 -4.00 -7.00
C ALA A 565 -30.66 -5.34 -6.29
N ARG A 566 -29.50 -5.99 -6.47
CA ARG A 566 -29.16 -7.29 -5.86
C ARG A 566 -28.01 -7.16 -4.88
N GLY A 567 -28.14 -7.78 -3.70
CA GLY A 567 -27.08 -7.91 -2.69
C GLY A 567 -26.91 -9.37 -2.27
N ILE A 568 -25.68 -9.86 -2.28
CA ILE A 568 -25.35 -11.25 -1.92
C ILE A 568 -24.66 -11.27 -0.56
N PHE A 569 -25.21 -12.03 0.40
CA PHE A 569 -24.69 -12.17 1.76
C PHE A 569 -24.20 -13.59 1.96
N VAL A 570 -22.90 -13.74 2.13
CA VAL A 570 -22.19 -15.01 2.21
C VAL A 570 -21.63 -15.19 3.61
N VAL A 571 -21.78 -16.41 4.16
CA VAL A 571 -21.31 -16.74 5.51
C VAL A 571 -20.63 -18.10 5.47
N ASP A 572 -19.52 -18.22 6.17
CA ASP A 572 -18.81 -19.46 6.45
C ASP A 572 -19.68 -20.45 7.28
N ASP A 573 -19.27 -21.68 7.38
CA ASP A 573 -19.87 -22.62 8.32
C ASP A 573 -19.32 -22.39 9.75
N ALA A 574 -19.64 -23.29 10.67
CA ALA A 574 -19.22 -23.18 12.06
C ALA A 574 -18.50 -24.47 12.49
N ASP A 575 -17.18 -24.50 12.35
CA ASP A 575 -16.32 -25.57 12.87
C ASP A 575 -16.27 -25.54 14.40
N GLU A 576 -16.32 -24.35 14.99
CA GLU A 576 -16.31 -24.12 16.43
C GLU A 576 -17.61 -23.45 16.89
N PRO A 577 -18.09 -23.70 18.12
CA PRO A 577 -19.39 -23.19 18.61
C PRO A 577 -19.56 -21.68 18.57
N TRP A 578 -18.46 -20.92 18.64
CA TRP A 578 -18.47 -19.44 18.60
C TRP A 578 -18.65 -18.90 17.18
N GLU A 579 -18.33 -19.66 16.14
CA GLU A 579 -18.38 -19.22 14.72
C GLU A 579 -19.80 -19.03 14.21
N LYS A 580 -20.79 -19.55 14.92
CA LYS A 580 -22.20 -19.18 14.74
C LYS A 580 -22.40 -17.66 14.67
N GLU A 581 -21.57 -16.90 15.34
CA GLU A 581 -21.64 -15.43 15.33
C GLU A 581 -21.47 -14.83 13.92
N PHE A 582 -20.77 -15.50 13.00
CA PHE A 582 -20.68 -15.09 11.59
C PHE A 582 -22.08 -14.94 10.98
N ALA A 583 -22.92 -15.98 11.13
CA ALA A 583 -24.31 -15.96 10.65
C ALA A 583 -25.17 -14.95 11.41
N VAL A 584 -25.00 -14.82 12.72
CA VAL A 584 -25.75 -13.88 13.56
C VAL A 584 -25.51 -12.42 13.12
N TYR A 585 -24.26 -12.03 12.91
CA TYR A 585 -23.93 -10.66 12.52
C TYR A 585 -24.29 -10.36 11.07
N GLN A 586 -24.06 -11.28 10.15
CA GLN A 586 -24.41 -11.11 8.75
C GLN A 586 -25.93 -11.04 8.55
N ASP A 587 -26.73 -11.86 9.25
CA ASP A 587 -28.18 -11.82 9.18
C ASP A 587 -28.77 -10.55 9.85
N ARG A 588 -28.10 -10.03 10.89
CA ARG A 588 -28.45 -8.73 11.49
C ARG A 588 -28.27 -7.61 10.47
N LEU A 589 -27.12 -7.56 9.77
CA LEU A 589 -26.87 -6.59 8.71
C LEU A 589 -27.94 -6.71 7.61
N ALA A 590 -28.20 -7.92 7.13
CA ALA A 590 -29.19 -8.17 6.11
C ALA A 590 -30.59 -7.65 6.52
N LYS A 591 -31.00 -7.90 7.77
CA LYS A 591 -32.27 -7.38 8.31
C LYS A 591 -32.31 -5.85 8.45
N THR A 592 -31.19 -5.23 8.84
CA THR A 592 -31.08 -3.77 8.87
C THR A 592 -31.29 -3.19 7.48
N LEU A 593 -30.61 -3.74 6.47
CA LEU A 593 -30.74 -3.30 5.09
C LEU A 593 -32.15 -3.59 4.50
N ASP A 594 -32.79 -4.70 4.86
CA ASP A 594 -34.16 -4.99 4.43
C ASP A 594 -35.18 -3.96 4.95
N THR A 595 -34.89 -3.36 6.11
CA THR A 595 -35.71 -2.30 6.69
C THR A 595 -35.40 -0.91 6.12
N THR A 596 -34.10 -0.61 5.91
CA THR A 596 -33.63 0.73 5.51
C THR A 596 -33.55 0.91 4.00
N ARG A 597 -33.41 -0.19 3.25
CA ARG A 597 -33.24 -0.28 1.78
C ARG A 597 -33.99 -1.50 1.23
N ALA A 598 -35.31 -1.50 1.41
CA ALA A 598 -36.16 -2.62 0.92
C ALA A 598 -36.01 -2.89 -0.58
N GLU A 599 -35.53 -1.91 -1.35
CA GLU A 599 -35.24 -2.03 -2.79
C GLU A 599 -34.14 -3.05 -3.10
N LEU A 600 -33.20 -3.31 -2.16
CA LEU A 600 -32.16 -4.29 -2.32
C LEU A 600 -32.72 -5.73 -2.18
N ASN A 601 -32.65 -6.52 -3.24
CA ASN A 601 -33.04 -7.92 -3.24
C ASN A 601 -31.90 -8.75 -2.67
N GLN A 602 -32.13 -9.40 -1.54
CA GLN A 602 -31.11 -10.09 -0.76
C GLN A 602 -31.05 -11.57 -1.13
N ILE A 603 -29.86 -12.04 -1.42
CA ILE A 603 -29.52 -13.45 -1.65
C ILE A 603 -28.61 -13.89 -0.51
N LYS A 604 -29.01 -14.93 0.24
CA LYS A 604 -28.26 -15.41 1.40
C LYS A 604 -27.68 -16.78 1.10
N ILE A 605 -26.36 -16.88 1.11
CA ILE A 605 -25.59 -18.10 0.90
C ILE A 605 -24.80 -18.38 2.19
N TYR A 606 -25.45 -19.06 3.12
CA TYR A 606 -24.86 -19.47 4.39
C TYR A 606 -24.42 -20.91 4.26
N SER A 607 -23.10 -21.18 4.27
CA SER A 607 -22.50 -22.48 3.95
C SER A 607 -23.14 -23.62 4.70
N ASP A 608 -23.35 -23.46 6.01
CA ASP A 608 -23.93 -24.50 6.87
C ASP A 608 -25.46 -24.71 6.66
N ALA A 609 -26.13 -23.93 5.80
CA ALA A 609 -27.50 -24.21 5.35
C ALA A 609 -27.56 -25.25 4.20
N TYR A 610 -26.44 -25.53 3.56
CA TYR A 610 -26.26 -26.54 2.52
C TYR A 610 -25.73 -27.86 3.09
N LEU A 611 -25.79 -28.93 2.29
CA LEU A 611 -25.20 -30.22 2.71
C LEU A 611 -23.70 -30.21 2.50
N GLN A 612 -22.97 -30.63 3.53
CA GLN A 612 -21.52 -30.79 3.46
C GLN A 612 -21.16 -32.15 2.84
N ASP A 613 -20.31 -32.17 1.83
CA ASP A 613 -19.64 -33.36 1.28
C ASP A 613 -18.36 -33.61 2.09
N THR A 614 -18.42 -34.54 3.02
CA THR A 614 -17.32 -34.88 3.93
C THR A 614 -16.58 -36.12 3.45
N LYS A 615 -15.30 -35.97 3.08
CA LYS A 615 -14.37 -37.04 2.76
C LYS A 615 -13.15 -37.01 3.69
N PRO A 616 -12.42 -38.09 3.92
CA PRO A 616 -11.21 -38.05 4.72
C PRO A 616 -10.22 -36.98 4.23
N GLY A 617 -9.98 -35.96 5.07
CA GLY A 617 -9.11 -34.85 4.75
C GLY A 617 -9.68 -33.75 3.79
N SER A 618 -10.99 -33.76 3.56
CA SER A 618 -11.65 -32.76 2.71
C SER A 618 -13.13 -32.60 3.08
N GLN A 619 -13.48 -31.41 3.52
CA GLN A 619 -14.88 -30.98 3.69
C GLN A 619 -15.18 -29.97 2.60
N ARG A 620 -16.39 -29.97 2.02
CA ARG A 620 -16.80 -29.09 0.92
C ARG A 620 -18.30 -28.82 0.98
N TYR A 621 -18.70 -27.66 0.43
CA TYR A 621 -20.09 -27.26 0.20
C TYR A 621 -20.34 -27.02 -1.29
N PRO A 622 -20.44 -28.10 -2.13
CA PRO A 622 -20.52 -27.91 -3.59
C PRO A 622 -21.71 -27.07 -4.02
N GLU A 623 -22.91 -27.26 -3.42
CA GLU A 623 -24.11 -26.50 -3.78
C GLU A 623 -24.00 -25.02 -3.35
N ALA A 624 -23.37 -24.69 -2.22
CA ALA A 624 -23.15 -23.32 -1.80
C ALA A 624 -22.13 -22.61 -2.73
N ARG A 625 -21.07 -23.32 -3.13
CA ARG A 625 -20.09 -22.82 -4.11
C ARG A 625 -20.74 -22.54 -5.46
N GLU A 626 -21.52 -23.48 -5.99
CA GLU A 626 -22.24 -23.31 -7.26
C GLU A 626 -23.20 -22.13 -7.18
N ALA A 627 -23.99 -22.01 -6.11
CA ALA A 627 -24.87 -20.87 -5.90
C ALA A 627 -24.10 -19.53 -5.87
N LEU A 628 -22.93 -19.46 -5.23
CA LEU A 628 -22.11 -18.27 -5.20
C LEU A 628 -21.61 -17.89 -6.61
N ILE A 629 -21.11 -18.88 -7.37
CA ILE A 629 -20.60 -18.67 -8.73
C ILE A 629 -21.73 -18.14 -9.62
N ASP A 630 -22.89 -18.78 -9.62
CA ASP A 630 -24.02 -18.43 -10.46
C ASP A 630 -24.60 -17.05 -10.11
N GLU A 631 -24.72 -16.73 -8.82
CA GLU A 631 -25.30 -15.46 -8.39
C GLU A 631 -24.38 -14.26 -8.68
N VAL A 632 -23.06 -14.44 -8.58
CA VAL A 632 -22.08 -13.41 -8.98
C VAL A 632 -22.05 -13.24 -10.50
N GLU A 633 -22.13 -14.34 -11.28
CA GLU A 633 -22.16 -14.28 -12.74
C GLU A 633 -23.40 -13.52 -13.26
N GLN A 634 -24.54 -13.64 -12.58
CA GLN A 634 -25.72 -12.84 -12.89
C GLN A 634 -25.54 -11.33 -12.60
N GLY A 635 -24.55 -10.98 -11.77
CA GLY A 635 -24.25 -9.64 -11.32
C GLY A 635 -24.97 -9.24 -10.03
N ALA A 636 -24.34 -8.38 -9.25
CA ALA A 636 -24.88 -7.80 -8.02
C ALA A 636 -24.31 -6.39 -7.79
N LEU A 637 -25.02 -5.57 -7.03
CA LEU A 637 -24.52 -4.27 -6.58
C LEU A 637 -23.41 -4.46 -5.53
N ALA A 638 -23.63 -5.40 -4.59
CA ALA A 638 -22.72 -5.67 -3.50
C ALA A 638 -22.70 -7.17 -3.14
N VAL A 639 -21.54 -7.65 -2.71
CA VAL A 639 -21.35 -8.95 -2.06
C VAL A 639 -20.71 -8.71 -0.71
N SER A 640 -21.26 -9.30 0.35
CA SER A 640 -20.71 -9.22 1.70
C SER A 640 -20.39 -10.63 2.22
N PHE A 641 -19.12 -10.87 2.57
CA PHE A 641 -18.65 -12.14 3.12
C PHE A 641 -18.14 -11.99 4.55
N VAL A 642 -18.52 -12.92 5.41
CA VAL A 642 -17.99 -13.04 6.79
C VAL A 642 -17.62 -14.49 7.06
N GLY A 643 -16.36 -14.73 7.45
CA GLY A 643 -15.85 -16.06 7.74
C GLY A 643 -14.33 -16.16 7.66
N HIS A 644 -13.84 -17.38 7.64
CA HIS A 644 -12.43 -17.68 7.44
C HIS A 644 -12.03 -17.48 5.97
N GLY A 645 -10.75 -17.25 5.76
CA GLY A 645 -10.17 -17.13 4.42
C GLY A 645 -8.70 -16.75 4.50
N GLY A 646 -8.11 -16.52 3.36
CA GLY A 646 -6.70 -16.19 3.22
C GLY A 646 -6.36 -15.78 1.80
N GLU A 647 -5.08 -15.73 1.49
CA GLU A 647 -4.53 -15.28 0.21
C GLU A 647 -5.04 -16.06 -1.02
N VAL A 648 -5.64 -17.25 -0.83
CA VAL A 648 -6.05 -18.14 -1.93
C VAL A 648 -7.56 -18.32 -2.09
N GLY A 649 -8.38 -17.72 -1.22
CA GLY A 649 -9.84 -17.82 -1.28
C GLY A 649 -10.56 -17.74 0.04
N TRP A 650 -11.85 -18.09 0.04
CA TRP A 650 -12.72 -18.08 1.21
C TRP A 650 -12.94 -19.52 1.72
N THR A 651 -13.00 -19.64 3.01
CA THR A 651 -13.25 -20.80 3.83
C THR A 651 -12.27 -21.97 3.67
N THR A 652 -12.13 -22.79 4.69
CA THR A 652 -11.38 -24.06 4.64
C THR A 652 -12.02 -25.04 3.64
N GLU A 653 -13.33 -24.98 3.50
CA GLU A 653 -14.18 -25.78 2.59
C GLU A 653 -14.13 -25.29 1.15
N ARG A 654 -13.46 -24.14 0.92
CA ARG A 654 -13.19 -23.57 -0.41
C ARG A 654 -14.45 -23.23 -1.20
N ILE A 655 -15.33 -22.42 -0.63
CA ILE A 655 -16.52 -21.94 -1.33
C ILE A 655 -16.17 -20.89 -2.40
N LEU A 656 -14.99 -20.29 -2.32
CA LEU A 656 -14.42 -19.45 -3.38
C LEU A 656 -12.94 -19.75 -3.52
N GLN A 657 -12.50 -20.00 -4.75
CA GLN A 657 -11.11 -20.32 -5.11
C GLN A 657 -10.64 -19.45 -6.27
N LEU A 658 -9.33 -19.43 -6.53
CA LEU A 658 -8.73 -18.69 -7.65
C LEU A 658 -9.30 -19.11 -9.01
N GLU A 659 -9.61 -20.39 -9.19
CA GLU A 659 -10.22 -20.89 -10.44
C GLU A 659 -11.61 -20.31 -10.71
N ASP A 660 -12.42 -20.11 -9.66
CA ASP A 660 -13.75 -19.50 -9.75
C ASP A 660 -13.63 -18.02 -10.10
N ILE A 661 -12.73 -17.32 -9.41
CA ILE A 661 -12.45 -15.90 -9.64
C ILE A 661 -12.04 -15.66 -11.10
N ASN A 662 -11.14 -16.49 -11.62
CA ASN A 662 -10.65 -16.37 -12.98
C ASN A 662 -11.68 -16.83 -14.04
N GLY A 663 -12.68 -17.62 -13.63
CA GLY A 663 -13.75 -18.10 -14.50
C GLY A 663 -14.91 -17.12 -14.67
N TRP A 664 -15.05 -16.12 -13.80
CA TRP A 664 -16.17 -15.17 -13.89
C TRP A 664 -16.09 -14.26 -15.11
N ASN A 665 -17.25 -14.07 -15.78
CA ASN A 665 -17.44 -13.23 -16.96
C ASN A 665 -18.57 -12.20 -16.77
N ASN A 666 -18.73 -11.71 -15.54
CA ASN A 666 -19.78 -10.76 -15.16
C ASN A 666 -19.45 -9.30 -15.54
N THR A 667 -18.81 -9.08 -16.70
CA THR A 667 -18.46 -7.76 -17.25
C THR A 667 -19.62 -6.78 -17.19
N SER A 668 -19.39 -5.53 -16.80
CA SER A 668 -20.36 -4.44 -16.56
C SER A 668 -21.35 -4.68 -15.40
N LYS A 669 -21.30 -5.82 -14.72
CA LYS A 669 -22.19 -6.19 -13.61
C LYS A 669 -21.41 -6.56 -12.34
N GLN A 670 -20.15 -6.13 -12.27
CA GLN A 670 -19.25 -6.47 -11.17
C GLN A 670 -19.73 -5.85 -9.86
N PRO A 671 -19.81 -6.64 -8.78
CA PRO A 671 -20.16 -6.12 -7.45
C PRO A 671 -19.01 -5.34 -6.83
N VAL A 672 -19.34 -4.49 -5.85
CA VAL A 672 -18.42 -4.10 -4.80
C VAL A 672 -18.44 -5.20 -3.73
N VAL A 673 -17.27 -5.69 -3.34
CA VAL A 673 -17.14 -6.80 -2.39
C VAL A 673 -16.66 -6.30 -1.04
N THR A 674 -17.37 -6.60 0.03
CA THR A 674 -16.89 -6.42 1.41
C THR A 674 -16.52 -7.78 1.99
N THR A 675 -15.32 -7.92 2.56
CA THR A 675 -14.89 -9.20 3.10
C THR A 675 -14.30 -9.04 4.50
N ILE A 676 -14.92 -9.72 5.47
CA ILE A 676 -14.42 -9.84 6.83
C ILE A 676 -13.77 -11.23 6.95
N THR A 677 -12.51 -11.28 6.60
CA THR A 677 -11.68 -12.50 6.66
C THR A 677 -10.21 -12.13 6.83
N CYS A 678 -9.31 -13.11 6.87
CA CYS A 678 -7.88 -12.87 7.05
C CYS A 678 -7.16 -12.77 5.70
N GLU A 679 -6.30 -11.75 5.50
CA GLU A 679 -5.28 -11.68 4.44
C GLU A 679 -5.78 -11.91 2.99
N PHE A 680 -7.06 -11.70 2.72
CA PHE A 680 -7.64 -11.99 1.39
C PHE A 680 -7.04 -11.10 0.30
N THR A 681 -6.63 -9.86 0.68
CA THR A 681 -6.00 -8.90 -0.24
C THR A 681 -4.64 -8.47 0.29
N ARG A 682 -3.71 -9.40 0.33
CA ARG A 682 -2.33 -9.16 0.72
C ARG A 682 -1.50 -8.68 -0.49
N PHE A 683 -1.79 -7.47 -0.96
CA PHE A 683 -1.18 -6.91 -2.18
C PHE A 683 0.32 -6.60 -2.05
N ASP A 684 0.87 -6.58 -0.84
CA ASP A 684 2.28 -6.30 -0.60
C ASP A 684 3.22 -7.51 -0.71
N ASP A 685 2.72 -8.71 -1.02
CA ASP A 685 3.58 -9.89 -1.18
C ASP A 685 4.29 -9.84 -2.54
N PRO A 686 5.63 -9.66 -2.58
CA PRO A 686 6.36 -9.51 -3.83
C PRO A 686 6.43 -10.80 -4.67
N LEU A 687 6.08 -11.95 -4.11
CA LEU A 687 6.20 -13.26 -4.76
C LEU A 687 4.86 -13.87 -5.17
N ARG A 688 3.73 -13.29 -4.71
CA ARG A 688 2.39 -13.82 -4.93
C ARG A 688 1.41 -12.72 -5.34
N ILE A 689 0.30 -13.17 -5.89
CA ILE A 689 -0.89 -12.36 -6.12
C ILE A 689 -1.99 -13.00 -5.29
N SER A 690 -2.59 -12.24 -4.41
CA SER A 690 -3.68 -12.72 -3.57
C SER A 690 -4.99 -12.87 -4.34
N ALA A 691 -5.91 -13.67 -3.80
CA ALA A 691 -7.23 -13.87 -4.41
C ALA A 691 -8.03 -12.56 -4.51
N GLY A 692 -7.89 -11.65 -3.55
CA GLY A 692 -8.53 -10.34 -3.60
C GLY A 692 -7.98 -9.46 -4.72
N GLU A 693 -6.66 -9.47 -4.96
CA GLU A 693 -6.09 -8.79 -6.12
C GLU A 693 -6.62 -9.38 -7.44
N GLN A 694 -6.61 -10.72 -7.56
CA GLN A 694 -7.12 -11.39 -8.76
C GLN A 694 -8.60 -11.13 -9.00
N LEU A 695 -9.39 -11.02 -7.93
CA LEU A 695 -10.82 -10.70 -8.02
C LEU A 695 -11.06 -9.31 -8.63
N PHE A 696 -10.19 -8.36 -8.34
CA PHE A 696 -10.20 -7.04 -8.99
C PHE A 696 -9.57 -7.09 -10.39
N LEU A 697 -8.42 -7.76 -10.55
CA LEU A 697 -7.65 -7.75 -11.80
C LEU A 697 -8.22 -8.63 -12.92
N ASN A 698 -9.21 -9.51 -12.64
CA ASN A 698 -9.86 -10.28 -13.69
C ASN A 698 -10.50 -9.33 -14.74
N PRO A 699 -10.01 -9.29 -15.99
CA PRO A 699 -10.49 -8.33 -16.99
C PRO A 699 -11.89 -8.65 -17.50
N SER A 700 -12.32 -9.92 -17.42
CA SER A 700 -13.62 -10.39 -17.91
C SER A 700 -14.73 -10.32 -16.86
N GLY A 701 -14.37 -10.14 -15.57
CA GLY A 701 -15.38 -10.22 -14.51
C GLY A 701 -14.84 -9.90 -13.12
N GLY A 702 -15.29 -10.63 -12.11
CA GLY A 702 -14.89 -10.45 -10.71
C GLY A 702 -15.58 -9.29 -10.02
N ALA A 703 -14.84 -8.44 -9.31
CA ALA A 703 -15.32 -7.28 -8.58
C ALA A 703 -14.82 -5.96 -9.19
N ILE A 704 -15.58 -4.88 -9.02
CA ILE A 704 -15.18 -3.53 -9.44
C ILE A 704 -14.44 -2.77 -8.34
N GLY A 705 -14.59 -3.22 -7.12
CA GLY A 705 -13.89 -2.70 -5.94
C GLY A 705 -14.06 -3.65 -4.75
N LEU A 706 -13.09 -3.65 -3.84
CA LEU A 706 -13.13 -4.48 -2.64
C LEU A 706 -12.78 -3.65 -1.40
N PHE A 707 -13.59 -3.77 -0.36
CA PHE A 707 -13.23 -3.42 1.00
C PHE A 707 -12.75 -4.70 1.69
N SER A 708 -11.46 -4.85 1.84
CA SER A 708 -10.85 -6.14 2.18
C SER A 708 -9.65 -6.00 3.10
N THR A 709 -9.27 -7.10 3.73
CA THR A 709 -8.20 -7.15 4.71
C THR A 709 -6.85 -7.49 4.09
N THR A 710 -5.85 -6.76 4.53
CA THR A 710 -4.44 -6.95 4.13
C THR A 710 -3.67 -7.85 5.10
N ARG A 711 -4.18 -8.06 6.29
CA ARG A 711 -3.60 -8.91 7.36
C ARG A 711 -4.70 -9.60 8.16
N SER A 712 -4.30 -10.55 8.99
CA SER A 712 -5.21 -11.24 9.91
C SER A 712 -5.96 -10.28 10.81
N VAL A 713 -7.26 -10.49 10.93
CA VAL A 713 -8.16 -9.73 11.80
C VAL A 713 -8.86 -10.69 12.78
N PHE A 714 -9.31 -10.14 13.90
CA PHE A 714 -10.07 -10.90 14.86
C PHE A 714 -11.58 -10.76 14.63
N ALA A 715 -12.29 -11.86 14.82
CA ALA A 715 -13.76 -11.89 14.82
C ALA A 715 -14.31 -11.23 16.09
N THR A 716 -14.33 -9.89 16.13
CA THR A 716 -14.79 -9.08 17.25
C THR A 716 -16.03 -8.28 16.89
N ASN A 717 -16.78 -7.83 17.92
CA ASN A 717 -17.94 -6.95 17.72
C ASN A 717 -17.59 -5.69 16.90
N SER A 718 -16.40 -5.13 17.11
CA SER A 718 -15.94 -3.95 16.38
C SER A 718 -15.61 -4.22 14.92
N THR A 719 -15.10 -5.42 14.59
CA THR A 719 -14.84 -5.86 13.22
C THR A 719 -16.17 -6.12 12.48
N TYR A 720 -17.14 -6.75 13.16
CA TYR A 720 -18.48 -6.91 12.58
C TYR A 720 -19.20 -5.57 12.39
N ALA A 721 -19.03 -4.62 13.33
CA ALA A 721 -19.57 -3.27 13.18
C ALA A 721 -18.96 -2.54 11.98
N LEU A 722 -17.67 -2.75 11.68
CA LEU A 722 -17.03 -2.21 10.49
C LEU A 722 -17.68 -2.76 9.20
N ASN A 723 -17.96 -4.06 9.12
CA ASN A 723 -18.69 -4.63 8.00
C ASN A 723 -20.09 -4.02 7.83
N ALA A 724 -20.81 -3.86 8.95
CA ALA A 724 -22.12 -3.24 8.92
C ALA A 724 -22.06 -1.79 8.39
N LEU A 725 -21.13 -0.99 8.89
CA LEU A 725 -20.91 0.40 8.43
C LEU A 725 -20.55 0.45 6.94
N LEU A 726 -19.63 -0.38 6.44
CA LEU A 726 -19.28 -0.42 5.01
C LEU A 726 -20.53 -0.63 4.14
N ASN A 727 -21.35 -1.61 4.49
CA ASN A 727 -22.56 -1.91 3.71
C ASN A 727 -23.67 -0.85 3.89
N GLU A 728 -23.81 -0.29 5.09
CA GLU A 728 -24.78 0.76 5.39
C GLU A 728 -24.42 2.07 4.68
N GLU A 729 -23.15 2.50 4.70
CA GLU A 729 -22.67 3.72 4.03
C GLU A 729 -22.81 3.60 2.49
N MET A 730 -22.50 2.43 1.90
CA MET A 730 -22.77 2.20 0.49
C MET A 730 -24.24 2.44 0.11
N MET A 731 -25.16 2.15 1.01
CA MET A 731 -26.61 2.23 0.74
C MET A 731 -27.22 3.57 1.18
N GLN A 732 -26.64 4.28 2.15
CA GLN A 732 -27.25 5.46 2.78
C GLN A 732 -26.67 6.79 2.32
N LEU A 733 -25.36 6.87 2.03
CA LEU A 733 -24.73 8.09 1.51
C LEU A 733 -25.40 8.55 0.20
N ASP A 734 -25.47 9.86 0.00
CA ASP A 734 -25.97 10.42 -1.25
C ASP A 734 -24.91 10.32 -2.36
N ASN A 735 -25.24 9.60 -3.44
CA ASN A 735 -24.33 9.34 -4.57
C ASN A 735 -22.93 8.88 -4.12
N PRO A 736 -22.79 7.79 -3.34
CA PRO A 736 -21.54 7.42 -2.72
C PRO A 736 -20.47 7.06 -3.75
N ARG A 737 -19.25 7.54 -3.49
CA ARG A 737 -18.05 7.04 -4.13
C ARG A 737 -17.34 6.09 -3.16
N LEU A 738 -16.56 5.14 -3.70
CA LEU A 738 -15.97 4.09 -2.85
C LEU A 738 -15.03 4.68 -1.78
N GLY A 739 -14.30 5.74 -2.10
CA GLY A 739 -13.47 6.47 -1.14
C GLY A 739 -14.25 7.10 0.01
N ASP A 740 -15.44 7.66 -0.28
CA ASP A 740 -16.32 8.21 0.76
C ASP A 740 -16.79 7.13 1.73
N VAL A 741 -17.19 5.96 1.18
CA VAL A 741 -17.63 4.82 1.99
C VAL A 741 -16.53 4.37 2.95
N LEU A 742 -15.30 4.23 2.46
CA LEU A 742 -14.16 3.84 3.32
C LEU A 742 -13.88 4.88 4.40
N ARG A 743 -13.79 6.16 4.01
CA ARG A 743 -13.49 7.27 4.92
C ARG A 743 -14.52 7.36 6.03
N GLU A 744 -15.81 7.46 5.69
CA GLU A 744 -16.89 7.56 6.68
C GLU A 744 -16.95 6.34 7.60
N THR A 745 -16.77 5.14 7.04
CA THR A 745 -16.72 3.91 7.84
C THR A 745 -15.57 3.93 8.86
N LYS A 746 -14.36 4.30 8.44
CA LYS A 746 -13.19 4.30 9.32
C LYS A 746 -13.28 5.39 10.39
N ASN A 747 -13.79 6.56 10.04
CA ASN A 747 -13.95 7.68 10.96
C ASN A 747 -15.07 7.40 12.01
N ASN A 748 -16.08 6.64 11.65
CA ASN A 748 -17.15 6.21 12.55
C ASN A 748 -16.86 4.90 13.30
N ASN A 749 -15.68 4.28 13.12
CA ASN A 749 -15.32 3.01 13.76
C ASN A 749 -14.01 3.12 14.56
N ASN A 750 -14.04 2.65 15.82
CA ASN A 750 -12.89 2.67 16.74
C ASN A 750 -12.18 1.30 16.85
N SER A 751 -12.38 0.38 15.90
CA SER A 751 -11.66 -0.89 15.88
C SER A 751 -10.18 -0.69 15.59
N GLY A 752 -9.32 -1.33 16.37
CA GLY A 752 -7.88 -1.38 16.05
C GLY A 752 -7.58 -2.09 14.73
N ASP A 753 -8.48 -2.95 14.25
CA ASP A 753 -8.32 -3.66 12.98
C ASP A 753 -8.73 -2.80 11.75
N LYS A 754 -9.38 -1.62 11.94
CA LYS A 754 -9.80 -0.75 10.82
C LYS A 754 -8.66 -0.40 9.86
N ILE A 755 -7.44 -0.28 10.37
CA ILE A 755 -6.24 0.05 9.59
C ILE A 755 -5.77 -1.07 8.67
N LYS A 756 -6.23 -2.31 8.88
CA LYS A 756 -5.92 -3.48 8.04
C LYS A 756 -6.90 -3.63 6.88
N PHE A 757 -7.95 -2.82 6.83
CA PHE A 757 -8.89 -2.77 5.71
C PHE A 757 -8.42 -1.74 4.69
N SER A 758 -8.42 -2.13 3.43
CA SER A 758 -8.09 -1.26 2.31
C SER A 758 -9.18 -1.33 1.25
N LEU A 759 -9.34 -0.25 0.49
CA LEU A 759 -10.11 -0.25 -0.75
C LEU A 759 -9.18 -0.65 -1.89
N ILE A 760 -9.47 -1.77 -2.51
CA ILE A 760 -8.90 -2.13 -3.81
C ILE A 760 -9.88 -1.67 -4.87
N GLY A 761 -9.46 -0.69 -5.66
CA GLY A 761 -10.27 -0.01 -6.67
C GLY A 761 -10.01 1.49 -6.69
N ASP A 762 -10.69 2.19 -7.57
CA ASP A 762 -10.63 3.65 -7.68
C ASP A 762 -11.44 4.30 -6.54
N ALA A 763 -10.79 5.21 -5.79
CA ALA A 763 -11.43 5.94 -4.70
C ALA A 763 -12.56 6.86 -5.16
N ALA A 764 -12.44 7.42 -6.36
CA ALA A 764 -13.42 8.33 -6.94
C ALA A 764 -14.55 7.61 -7.73
N LEU A 765 -14.53 6.27 -7.79
CA LEU A 765 -15.53 5.49 -8.51
C LEU A 765 -16.93 5.63 -7.88
N PRO A 766 -17.95 6.09 -8.62
CA PRO A 766 -19.32 6.12 -8.11
C PRO A 766 -19.91 4.72 -8.05
N LEU A 767 -20.58 4.38 -6.96
CA LEU A 767 -21.32 3.14 -6.83
C LEU A 767 -22.52 3.14 -7.79
N ALA A 768 -22.74 2.03 -8.50
CA ALA A 768 -23.86 1.87 -9.45
C ALA A 768 -25.22 1.70 -8.75
N ARG A 769 -25.51 2.53 -7.76
CA ARG A 769 -26.81 2.56 -7.09
C ARG A 769 -27.82 3.37 -7.91
N PRO A 770 -29.08 2.88 -8.11
CA PRO A 770 -30.10 3.62 -8.85
C PRO A 770 -30.39 4.99 -8.24
N LYS A 771 -30.52 6.01 -9.12
CA LYS A 771 -30.65 7.42 -8.72
C LYS A 771 -32.06 7.85 -8.40
N HIS A 772 -33.05 7.23 -9.04
CA HIS A 772 -34.47 7.63 -8.95
C HIS A 772 -35.27 6.57 -8.24
N GLN A 773 -36.51 6.96 -7.86
CA GLN A 773 -37.42 6.08 -7.16
C GLN A 773 -38.55 5.59 -8.06
N MET A 774 -38.85 4.29 -7.97
CA MET A 774 -40.08 3.72 -8.55
C MET A 774 -41.17 3.64 -7.49
N ILE A 775 -42.35 4.20 -7.78
CA ILE A 775 -43.53 4.19 -6.91
C ILE A 775 -44.59 3.29 -7.54
N PHE A 776 -45.28 2.54 -6.69
CA PHE A 776 -46.48 1.79 -7.06
C PHE A 776 -47.70 2.68 -6.85
N ASP A 777 -48.37 3.12 -7.95
CA ASP A 777 -49.45 4.07 -7.87
C ASP A 777 -50.81 3.38 -7.66
N THR A 778 -51.07 2.27 -8.42
CA THR A 778 -52.36 1.54 -8.30
C THR A 778 -52.16 0.02 -8.40
N LEU A 779 -53.09 -0.71 -7.77
CA LEU A 779 -53.21 -2.16 -7.85
C LEU A 779 -54.64 -2.50 -8.25
N ASN A 780 -54.82 -3.20 -9.36
CA ASN A 780 -56.10 -3.52 -9.96
C ASN A 780 -57.02 -2.32 -10.14
N GLY A 781 -56.47 -1.13 -10.47
CA GLY A 781 -57.14 0.12 -10.67
C GLY A 781 -57.53 0.88 -9.43
N MET A 782 -57.21 0.38 -8.22
CA MET A 782 -57.38 1.09 -6.94
C MET A 782 -56.05 1.73 -6.53
N ALA A 783 -56.10 2.86 -5.81
CA ALA A 783 -54.88 3.43 -5.30
C ALA A 783 -54.13 2.42 -4.41
N TRP A 784 -52.81 2.42 -4.48
CA TRP A 784 -51.95 1.43 -3.77
C TRP A 784 -52.27 1.31 -2.29
N SER A 785 -52.44 2.46 -1.62
CA SER A 785 -52.83 2.57 -0.20
C SER A 785 -54.22 2.08 0.13
N ASP A 786 -55.15 2.10 -0.83
CA ASP A 786 -56.55 1.81 -0.63
C ASP A 786 -56.89 0.35 -0.95
N PHE A 787 -55.95 -0.41 -1.51
CA PHE A 787 -56.18 -1.81 -1.83
C PHE A 787 -56.14 -2.66 -0.55
N GLN A 788 -57.28 -3.25 -0.20
CA GLN A 788 -57.48 -4.04 1.01
C GLN A 788 -57.76 -5.53 0.74
N ASP A 789 -57.78 -5.93 -0.55
CA ASP A 789 -57.94 -7.34 -0.89
C ASP A 789 -56.58 -8.06 -0.87
N THR A 790 -56.57 -9.33 -1.12
CA THR A 790 -55.40 -10.22 -1.09
C THR A 790 -55.02 -10.65 -2.50
N LEU A 791 -53.75 -10.72 -2.79
CA LEU A 791 -53.19 -11.37 -3.98
C LEU A 791 -53.33 -12.88 -3.82
N LYS A 792 -54.40 -13.48 -4.40
CA LYS A 792 -54.75 -14.88 -4.27
C LYS A 792 -54.12 -15.70 -5.39
N ALA A 793 -53.74 -16.96 -5.14
CA ALA A 793 -53.39 -17.88 -6.19
C ALA A 793 -54.46 -17.87 -7.29
N LEU A 794 -54.09 -17.85 -8.56
CA LEU A 794 -54.93 -17.79 -9.76
C LEU A 794 -55.63 -16.44 -9.98
N SER A 795 -55.53 -15.45 -9.10
CA SER A 795 -56.10 -14.11 -9.35
C SER A 795 -55.28 -13.33 -10.37
N TRP A 796 -55.95 -12.46 -11.13
CA TRP A 796 -55.32 -11.49 -12.00
C TRP A 796 -54.86 -10.27 -11.21
N VAL A 797 -53.63 -9.83 -11.50
CA VAL A 797 -53.01 -8.69 -10.84
C VAL A 797 -52.53 -7.70 -11.90
N GLN A 798 -52.89 -6.45 -11.78
CA GLN A 798 -52.35 -5.35 -12.58
C GLN A 798 -51.76 -4.29 -11.67
N ILE A 799 -50.47 -3.99 -11.83
CA ILE A 799 -49.72 -2.96 -11.11
C ILE A 799 -49.45 -1.81 -12.09
N GLN A 800 -49.82 -0.60 -11.71
CA GLN A 800 -49.37 0.63 -12.36
C GLN A 800 -48.47 1.42 -11.43
N GLY A 801 -47.44 1.99 -11.98
CA GLY A 801 -46.50 2.79 -11.19
C GLY A 801 -45.83 3.89 -12.01
N SER A 802 -45.01 4.67 -11.30
CA SER A 802 -44.33 5.84 -11.85
C SER A 802 -42.88 5.92 -11.39
N VAL A 803 -42.02 6.52 -12.21
CA VAL A 803 -40.64 6.88 -11.90
C VAL A 803 -40.60 8.34 -11.46
N ARG A 804 -40.02 8.58 -10.29
CA ARG A 804 -40.00 9.89 -9.64
C ARG A 804 -38.60 10.26 -9.20
N ASP A 805 -38.34 11.55 -9.19
CA ASP A 805 -37.13 12.11 -8.58
C ASP A 805 -37.17 11.94 -7.07
N VAL A 806 -36.05 11.43 -6.48
CA VAL A 806 -35.97 11.12 -5.04
C VAL A 806 -36.10 12.35 -4.15
N GLN A 807 -35.55 13.50 -4.57
CA GLN A 807 -35.52 14.71 -3.75
C GLN A 807 -36.83 15.49 -3.82
N SER A 808 -37.36 15.69 -5.01
CA SER A 808 -38.57 16.51 -5.24
C SER A 808 -39.89 15.71 -5.23
N GLY A 809 -39.83 14.38 -5.37
CA GLY A 809 -40.99 13.53 -5.57
C GLY A 809 -41.70 13.73 -6.91
N ALA A 810 -41.15 14.55 -7.80
CA ALA A 810 -41.77 14.88 -9.07
C ALA A 810 -41.72 13.71 -10.06
N LEU A 811 -42.82 13.53 -10.86
CA LEU A 811 -42.84 12.56 -11.94
C LEU A 811 -41.81 12.93 -13.02
N LEU A 812 -40.97 11.98 -13.42
CA LEU A 812 -39.98 12.16 -14.49
C LEU A 812 -40.66 11.91 -15.85
N ASN A 813 -41.32 12.93 -16.39
CA ASN A 813 -42.08 12.83 -17.66
C ASN A 813 -41.22 12.55 -18.91
N ASN A 814 -39.90 12.75 -18.82
CA ASN A 814 -38.95 12.46 -19.88
C ASN A 814 -38.33 11.05 -19.77
N PHE A 815 -38.56 10.31 -18.69
CA PHE A 815 -38.07 8.97 -18.50
C PHE A 815 -38.82 7.97 -19.38
N ASN A 816 -38.18 7.49 -20.46
CA ASN A 816 -38.72 6.52 -21.40
C ASN A 816 -37.74 5.36 -21.56
N GLY A 817 -38.17 4.14 -21.27
CA GLY A 817 -37.29 3.00 -21.25
C GLY A 817 -37.96 1.70 -20.89
N LYS A 818 -37.31 0.91 -20.05
CA LYS A 818 -37.79 -0.40 -19.61
C LYS A 818 -37.85 -0.48 -18.10
N ALA A 819 -38.84 -1.20 -17.60
CA ALA A 819 -38.98 -1.60 -16.21
C ALA A 819 -38.96 -3.12 -16.10
N TRP A 820 -38.37 -3.63 -15.03
CA TRP A 820 -38.44 -5.02 -14.59
C TRP A 820 -39.16 -5.04 -13.24
N VAL A 821 -40.17 -5.89 -13.12
CA VAL A 821 -40.92 -6.09 -11.88
C VAL A 821 -40.81 -7.55 -11.50
N THR A 822 -40.38 -7.78 -10.26
CA THR A 822 -40.30 -9.12 -9.66
C THR A 822 -41.18 -9.15 -8.40
N VAL A 823 -42.02 -10.15 -8.31
CA VAL A 823 -42.84 -10.41 -7.12
C VAL A 823 -42.31 -11.66 -6.46
N PHE A 824 -41.86 -11.53 -5.23
CA PHE A 824 -41.40 -12.64 -4.40
C PHE A 824 -42.52 -13.07 -3.47
N ASP A 825 -42.59 -14.36 -3.18
CA ASP A 825 -43.49 -14.93 -2.19
C ASP A 825 -43.10 -14.45 -0.78
N LYS A 826 -43.80 -14.89 0.20
CA LYS A 826 -43.56 -14.54 1.64
C LYS A 826 -42.20 -15.06 2.10
N PRO A 827 -41.60 -14.39 3.11
CA PRO A 827 -40.38 -14.87 3.72
C PRO A 827 -40.50 -16.33 4.20
N GLN A 828 -39.47 -17.14 3.93
CA GLN A 828 -39.37 -18.52 4.35
C GLN A 828 -38.30 -18.67 5.43
N MET A 829 -38.60 -19.43 6.49
CA MET A 829 -37.65 -19.76 7.54
C MET A 829 -36.69 -20.83 7.03
N GLN A 830 -35.42 -20.55 7.14
CA GLN A 830 -34.31 -21.47 6.89
C GLN A 830 -33.56 -21.74 8.19
N GLN A 831 -32.79 -22.79 8.22
CA GLN A 831 -31.96 -23.17 9.39
C GLN A 831 -30.64 -23.76 8.93
N THR A 832 -29.56 -23.42 9.64
CA THR A 832 -28.25 -24.07 9.47
C THR A 832 -28.32 -25.53 9.98
N LYS A 833 -27.55 -26.40 9.33
CA LYS A 833 -27.63 -27.86 9.55
C LYS A 833 -26.70 -28.38 10.66
N VAL A 834 -25.72 -27.54 11.08
CA VAL A 834 -24.70 -27.90 12.05
C VAL A 834 -23.95 -29.17 11.58
N ASN A 835 -23.46 -29.12 10.33
CA ASN A 835 -22.86 -30.28 9.66
C ASN A 835 -21.66 -30.84 10.43
N ASP A 836 -20.86 -30.00 11.10
CA ASP A 836 -19.69 -30.35 11.88
C ASP A 836 -20.02 -30.71 13.35
N GLN A 837 -21.31 -30.78 13.65
CA GLN A 837 -21.83 -31.06 15.00
C GLN A 837 -21.36 -30.04 16.07
N SER A 838 -20.98 -28.82 15.61
CA SER A 838 -20.50 -27.72 16.42
C SER A 838 -21.60 -26.69 16.70
N GLY A 839 -21.85 -26.39 17.96
CA GLY A 839 -22.78 -25.36 18.38
C GLY A 839 -24.26 -25.75 18.30
N THR A 840 -25.12 -24.80 17.89
CA THR A 840 -26.57 -24.95 17.78
C THR A 840 -27.07 -24.36 16.47
N PRO A 841 -28.14 -24.91 15.86
CA PRO A 841 -28.70 -24.40 14.63
C PRO A 841 -29.05 -22.91 14.72
N PHE A 842 -28.83 -22.18 13.64
CA PHE A 842 -29.22 -20.79 13.50
C PHE A 842 -30.40 -20.65 12.54
N ASN A 843 -31.46 -19.92 12.95
CA ASN A 843 -32.62 -19.64 12.13
C ASN A 843 -32.47 -18.27 11.44
N PHE A 844 -32.70 -18.23 10.15
CA PHE A 844 -32.74 -17.02 9.36
C PHE A 844 -33.88 -17.06 8.33
N THR A 845 -34.16 -15.95 7.67
CA THR A 845 -35.22 -15.88 6.67
C THR A 845 -34.64 -15.59 5.29
N THR A 846 -35.19 -16.20 4.26
CA THR A 846 -34.95 -15.90 2.85
C THR A 846 -36.28 -15.49 2.20
N GLN A 847 -36.21 -14.61 1.19
CA GLN A 847 -37.36 -14.19 0.37
C GLN A 847 -36.93 -14.12 -1.09
N ASN A 848 -36.65 -15.28 -1.66
CA ASN A 848 -36.12 -15.46 -3.03
C ASN A 848 -37.04 -16.28 -3.93
N ASN A 849 -38.17 -16.79 -3.41
CA ASN A 849 -39.10 -17.57 -4.17
C ASN A 849 -39.88 -16.63 -5.11
N THR A 850 -39.64 -16.71 -6.41
CA THR A 850 -40.24 -15.80 -7.40
C THR A 850 -41.64 -16.27 -7.82
N VAL A 851 -42.61 -15.41 -7.59
CA VAL A 851 -44.00 -15.58 -8.03
C VAL A 851 -44.21 -15.06 -9.47
N PHE A 852 -43.56 -13.95 -9.76
CA PHE A 852 -43.61 -13.33 -11.07
C PHE A 852 -42.36 -12.54 -11.37
N LYS A 853 -41.88 -12.61 -12.60
CA LYS A 853 -40.78 -11.78 -13.11
C LYS A 853 -41.11 -11.35 -14.53
N GLY A 854 -41.29 -10.04 -14.75
CA GLY A 854 -41.72 -9.53 -16.06
C GLY A 854 -41.08 -8.19 -16.39
N GLN A 855 -41.16 -7.82 -17.65
CA GLN A 855 -40.74 -6.54 -18.21
C GLN A 855 -41.92 -5.70 -18.67
N ALA A 856 -41.82 -4.39 -18.57
CA ALA A 856 -42.75 -3.42 -19.08
C ALA A 856 -42.05 -2.22 -19.72
N SER A 857 -42.70 -1.56 -20.69
CA SER A 857 -42.22 -0.28 -21.17
C SER A 857 -42.51 0.84 -20.18
N VAL A 858 -41.57 1.74 -20.00
CA VAL A 858 -41.80 3.01 -19.30
C VAL A 858 -42.03 4.09 -20.35
N VAL A 859 -43.14 4.79 -20.26
CA VAL A 859 -43.53 5.89 -21.18
C VAL A 859 -43.91 7.11 -20.36
N ASN A 860 -43.21 8.22 -20.56
CA ASN A 860 -43.44 9.45 -19.79
C ASN A 860 -43.40 9.20 -18.26
N GLY A 861 -42.41 8.40 -17.81
CA GLY A 861 -42.25 8.04 -16.40
C GLY A 861 -43.31 7.10 -15.81
N LYS A 862 -44.17 6.47 -16.60
CA LYS A 862 -45.19 5.56 -16.14
C LYS A 862 -45.02 4.16 -16.75
N TYR A 863 -45.33 3.13 -15.96
CA TYR A 863 -45.31 1.74 -16.39
C TYR A 863 -46.55 0.98 -15.92
N THR A 864 -46.85 -0.11 -16.62
CA THR A 864 -47.93 -1.04 -16.25
C THR A 864 -47.43 -2.45 -16.45
N VAL A 865 -47.64 -3.31 -15.47
CA VAL A 865 -47.39 -4.74 -15.56
C VAL A 865 -48.63 -5.49 -15.10
N ALA A 866 -48.93 -6.62 -15.75
CA ALA A 866 -50.05 -7.44 -15.40
C ALA A 866 -49.70 -8.93 -15.50
N PHE A 867 -50.14 -9.72 -14.55
CA PHE A 867 -49.86 -11.16 -14.47
C PHE A 867 -50.94 -11.90 -13.70
N ARG A 868 -50.92 -13.22 -13.83
CA ARG A 868 -51.71 -14.11 -12.98
C ARG A 868 -50.84 -14.70 -11.89
N VAL A 869 -51.31 -14.68 -10.65
CA VAL A 869 -50.57 -15.30 -9.54
C VAL A 869 -50.59 -16.82 -9.74
N PRO A 870 -49.43 -17.51 -9.73
CA PRO A 870 -49.36 -18.96 -9.91
C PRO A 870 -50.06 -19.72 -8.78
N LEU A 871 -50.39 -21.01 -9.00
CA LEU A 871 -51.05 -21.85 -8.02
C LEU A 871 -50.11 -22.31 -6.88
N ASP A 872 -48.82 -22.39 -7.15
CA ASP A 872 -47.79 -22.97 -6.27
C ASP A 872 -47.24 -22.01 -5.23
N ILE A 873 -47.88 -20.83 -5.05
CA ILE A 873 -47.51 -19.95 -3.93
C ILE A 873 -47.77 -20.60 -2.58
N ASN A 874 -47.06 -20.15 -1.54
CA ASN A 874 -47.49 -20.50 -0.18
C ASN A 874 -48.88 -19.90 0.13
N LEU A 875 -49.86 -20.74 0.36
CA LEU A 875 -51.27 -20.32 0.54
C LEU A 875 -51.57 -19.67 1.90
N SER A 876 -50.62 -19.70 2.85
CA SER A 876 -50.76 -18.93 4.09
C SER A 876 -50.69 -17.41 3.81
N TYR A 877 -51.43 -16.59 4.57
CA TYR A 877 -51.47 -15.14 4.40
C TYR A 877 -50.20 -14.49 4.98
N GLY A 878 -49.57 -13.62 4.21
CA GLY A 878 -48.40 -12.85 4.62
C GLY A 878 -47.95 -11.84 3.57
N PRO A 879 -47.03 -10.95 3.86
CA PRO A 879 -46.54 -9.93 2.93
C PRO A 879 -45.60 -10.53 1.88
N PRO A 880 -45.91 -10.39 0.55
CA PRO A 880 -44.95 -10.62 -0.51
C PRO A 880 -43.99 -9.43 -0.56
N LYS A 881 -42.90 -9.56 -1.31
CA LYS A 881 -42.07 -8.43 -1.73
C LYS A 881 -42.28 -8.15 -3.21
N ILE A 882 -42.66 -6.95 -3.56
CA ILE A 882 -42.74 -6.47 -4.94
C ILE A 882 -41.54 -5.55 -5.16
N SER A 883 -40.64 -5.94 -6.02
CA SER A 883 -39.46 -5.19 -6.37
C SER A 883 -39.50 -4.72 -7.80
N ALA A 884 -39.14 -3.47 -8.06
CA ALA A 884 -39.11 -2.87 -9.36
C ALA A 884 -37.78 -2.16 -9.63
N TYR A 885 -37.29 -2.30 -10.86
CA TYR A 885 -36.13 -1.58 -11.37
C TYR A 885 -36.48 -1.03 -12.76
N ALA A 886 -36.06 0.20 -13.08
CA ALA A 886 -36.25 0.78 -14.41
C ALA A 886 -35.03 1.55 -14.87
N THR A 887 -34.83 1.64 -16.19
CA THR A 887 -33.82 2.49 -16.81
C THR A 887 -34.31 3.07 -18.12
N ASP A 888 -33.92 4.32 -18.41
CA ASP A 888 -33.99 4.97 -19.70
C ASP A 888 -32.66 4.89 -20.48
N PHE A 889 -31.71 4.08 -20.00
CA PHE A 889 -30.34 3.90 -20.49
C PHE A 889 -29.38 5.09 -20.26
N GLU A 890 -29.87 6.17 -19.68
CA GLU A 890 -29.08 7.31 -19.18
C GLU A 890 -29.02 7.32 -17.65
N THR A 891 -30.18 7.05 -17.05
CA THR A 891 -30.36 6.95 -15.60
C THR A 891 -31.19 5.71 -15.25
N ASP A 892 -31.37 5.47 -13.97
CA ASP A 892 -32.13 4.33 -13.47
C ASP A 892 -32.88 4.66 -12.17
N ALA A 893 -33.84 3.79 -11.87
CA ALA A 893 -34.71 3.89 -10.72
C ALA A 893 -34.96 2.52 -10.10
N TRP A 894 -35.21 2.47 -8.83
CA TRP A 894 -35.63 1.28 -8.10
C TRP A 894 -36.74 1.56 -7.10
N GLY A 895 -37.44 0.52 -6.71
CA GLY A 895 -38.49 0.64 -5.70
C GLY A 895 -38.93 -0.73 -5.20
N ALA A 896 -39.45 -0.78 -3.99
CA ALA A 896 -40.01 -2.00 -3.44
C ALA A 896 -41.20 -1.69 -2.53
N SER A 897 -42.07 -2.70 -2.35
CA SER A 897 -43.17 -2.67 -1.40
C SER A 897 -43.45 -4.06 -0.85
N ASN A 898 -43.73 -4.13 0.43
CA ASN A 898 -44.20 -5.31 1.15
C ASN A 898 -45.52 -5.03 1.91
N GLU A 899 -46.23 -3.99 1.53
CA GLU A 899 -47.45 -3.55 2.21
C GLU A 899 -48.68 -4.41 1.90
N GLN A 900 -48.64 -5.12 0.77
CA GLN A 900 -49.77 -5.91 0.30
C GLN A 900 -49.84 -7.28 1.01
N LEU A 901 -50.99 -7.93 0.93
CA LEU A 901 -51.19 -9.27 1.47
C LEU A 901 -51.28 -10.29 0.34
N MET A 902 -50.62 -11.42 0.46
CA MET A 902 -50.71 -12.55 -0.50
C MET A 902 -51.04 -13.82 0.25
N GLY A 903 -51.89 -14.65 -0.36
CA GLY A 903 -52.31 -15.95 0.19
C GLY A 903 -53.75 -16.36 -0.18
N GLY A 904 -54.14 -17.59 0.13
CA GLY A 904 -55.44 -18.16 -0.29
C GLY A 904 -55.53 -18.44 -1.77
N ILE A 905 -56.70 -18.92 -2.21
CA ILE A 905 -57.01 -19.27 -3.62
C ILE A 905 -58.17 -18.44 -4.10
N PHE A 906 -58.08 -17.97 -5.34
CA PHE A 906 -59.18 -17.28 -6.01
C PHE A 906 -60.33 -18.26 -6.30
N ASP A 907 -61.54 -17.93 -5.90
CA ASP A 907 -62.74 -18.76 -5.97
C ASP A 907 -63.63 -18.45 -7.20
N GLY A 908 -63.18 -17.57 -8.11
CA GLY A 908 -63.86 -17.25 -9.36
C GLY A 908 -63.66 -18.32 -10.43
N LEU A 909 -64.57 -18.33 -11.43
CA LEU A 909 -64.45 -19.21 -12.61
C LEU A 909 -63.26 -18.77 -13.48
N ILE A 910 -62.31 -19.69 -13.72
CA ILE A 910 -61.28 -19.55 -14.72
C ILE A 910 -61.84 -20.13 -16.01
N THR A 911 -62.04 -19.31 -17.02
CA THR A 911 -62.67 -19.74 -18.32
C THR A 911 -61.65 -20.08 -19.39
N ASP A 912 -60.36 -19.96 -19.05
CA ASP A 912 -59.30 -20.30 -19.98
C ASP A 912 -59.09 -21.81 -20.04
N THR A 913 -59.09 -22.37 -21.27
CA THR A 913 -58.88 -23.80 -21.56
C THR A 913 -57.81 -24.04 -22.61
N GLU A 914 -57.19 -22.97 -23.11
CA GLU A 914 -56.11 -23.05 -24.08
C GLU A 914 -54.75 -22.95 -23.37
N GLY A 915 -53.78 -23.76 -23.81
CA GLY A 915 -52.43 -23.68 -23.28
C GLY A 915 -51.62 -22.57 -23.97
N PRO A 916 -50.46 -22.17 -23.44
CA PRO A 916 -49.65 -21.12 -24.02
C PRO A 916 -49.14 -21.46 -25.41
N GLU A 917 -49.09 -20.48 -26.28
CA GLU A 917 -48.38 -20.56 -27.55
C GLU A 917 -46.87 -20.56 -27.26
N VAL A 918 -46.17 -21.57 -27.76
CA VAL A 918 -44.72 -21.74 -27.55
C VAL A 918 -43.99 -21.64 -28.89
N GLN A 919 -43.11 -20.67 -29.02
CA GLN A 919 -42.22 -20.51 -30.17
C GLN A 919 -40.76 -20.71 -29.70
N LEU A 920 -40.05 -21.64 -30.33
CA LEU A 920 -38.66 -21.93 -29.97
C LEU A 920 -37.72 -21.45 -31.07
N PHE A 921 -36.67 -20.81 -30.66
CA PHE A 921 -35.62 -20.26 -31.51
C PHE A 921 -34.24 -20.68 -30.98
N MET A 922 -33.20 -20.54 -31.81
CA MET A 922 -31.80 -20.68 -31.39
C MET A 922 -31.10 -19.33 -31.59
N ASN A 923 -30.40 -18.85 -30.56
CA ASN A 923 -29.67 -17.58 -30.44
C ASN A 923 -30.59 -16.32 -30.49
N ASP A 924 -31.48 -16.20 -31.48
CA ASP A 924 -32.40 -15.05 -31.60
C ASP A 924 -33.70 -15.43 -32.32
N THR A 925 -34.67 -14.52 -32.30
CA THR A 925 -35.99 -14.73 -32.89
C THR A 925 -36.00 -14.77 -34.40
N THR A 926 -34.90 -14.54 -35.09
CA THR A 926 -34.78 -14.65 -36.57
C THR A 926 -34.44 -16.07 -37.02
N PHE A 927 -34.13 -16.98 -36.06
CA PHE A 927 -33.86 -18.38 -36.34
C PHE A 927 -35.06 -19.05 -37.05
N SER A 928 -34.78 -19.76 -38.12
CA SER A 928 -35.78 -20.55 -38.84
C SER A 928 -35.36 -22.03 -38.88
N THR A 929 -36.36 -22.90 -38.83
CA THR A 929 -36.12 -24.36 -38.90
C THR A 929 -35.29 -24.72 -40.15
N GLY A 930 -34.14 -25.36 -39.93
CA GLY A 930 -33.18 -25.72 -40.98
C GLY A 930 -31.95 -24.84 -41.03
N ASN A 931 -31.87 -23.73 -40.25
CA ASN A 931 -30.65 -22.99 -40.09
C ASN A 931 -29.61 -23.79 -39.27
N THR A 932 -28.33 -23.57 -39.54
CA THR A 932 -27.25 -24.14 -38.76
C THR A 932 -26.89 -23.19 -37.59
N VAL A 933 -26.61 -23.79 -36.46
CA VAL A 933 -26.14 -23.09 -35.27
C VAL A 933 -24.79 -23.68 -34.83
N GLU A 934 -24.04 -22.90 -34.05
CA GLU A 934 -22.80 -23.35 -33.44
C GLU A 934 -23.08 -24.30 -32.25
N SER A 935 -22.08 -25.02 -31.79
CA SER A 935 -22.22 -26.05 -30.74
C SER A 935 -22.64 -25.48 -29.37
N ASP A 936 -22.49 -24.18 -29.13
CA ASP A 936 -22.80 -23.42 -27.93
C ASP A 936 -24.05 -22.52 -28.07
N ALA A 937 -24.91 -22.81 -29.04
CA ALA A 937 -26.12 -22.05 -29.31
C ALA A 937 -27.08 -22.02 -28.12
N ILE A 938 -27.59 -20.83 -27.79
CA ILE A 938 -28.60 -20.61 -26.74
C ILE A 938 -30.00 -20.93 -27.29
N GLY A 939 -30.75 -21.76 -26.56
CA GLY A 939 -32.20 -22.00 -26.87
C GLY A 939 -33.03 -20.83 -26.34
N LEU A 940 -33.82 -20.19 -27.19
CA LEU A 940 -34.73 -19.12 -26.85
C LEU A 940 -36.17 -19.58 -27.01
N GLY A 941 -36.99 -19.52 -25.97
CA GLY A 941 -38.42 -19.79 -25.98
C GLY A 941 -39.23 -18.51 -25.81
N LEU A 942 -40.09 -18.20 -26.78
CA LEU A 942 -41.14 -17.21 -26.60
C LEU A 942 -42.42 -17.94 -26.23
N LEU A 943 -42.98 -17.57 -25.09
CA LEU A 943 -44.26 -18.09 -24.62
C LEU A 943 -45.25 -16.93 -24.55
N SER A 944 -46.43 -17.12 -25.06
CA SER A 944 -47.54 -16.16 -24.93
C SER A 944 -48.83 -16.88 -24.61
N ASP A 945 -49.60 -16.31 -23.71
CA ASP A 945 -50.89 -16.81 -23.29
C ASP A 945 -51.81 -15.66 -22.90
N GLU A 946 -53.10 -15.67 -23.31
CA GLU A 946 -54.04 -14.58 -23.04
C GLU A 946 -54.40 -14.49 -21.54
N SER A 947 -54.24 -15.56 -20.81
CA SER A 947 -54.54 -15.64 -19.37
C SER A 947 -53.31 -15.65 -18.46
N GLY A 948 -52.12 -15.56 -19.05
CA GLY A 948 -50.83 -15.61 -18.38
C GLY A 948 -50.25 -17.03 -18.33
N ILE A 949 -48.92 -17.10 -18.34
CA ILE A 949 -48.15 -18.35 -18.31
C ILE A 949 -47.83 -18.68 -16.87
N ASN A 950 -48.13 -19.92 -16.49
CA ASN A 950 -47.79 -20.50 -15.19
C ASN A 950 -46.48 -21.32 -15.23
#